data_6f5e0902b0e288b42069d8c340957d26
#
_entry.id   6f5e0902b0e288b42069d8c340957d26
#
_cell.length_a   1.000
_cell.length_b   1.000
_cell.length_c   1.000
_cell.angle_alpha   90.00
_cell.angle_beta   90.00
_cell.angle_gamma   90.00
#
_symmetry.space_group_name_H-M   'P 1'
#
loop_
_entity.id
_entity.type
_entity.pdbx_description
1 polymer ?
#
loop_
_entity_poly.entity_id
_entity_poly.type
_entity_poly.pdbx_seq_one_letter_code
_entity_poly.pdbx_strand_id
1 'polypeptide(L)'
;MSAKTNRNSFQRNQVRKNRNQPVAHATTEVDPQTPAAAIPENKDLLFSLDIGTRSVIGIVAENKDNELNILATHRQEHKTRAMLDGQIHDVPQVAAVLESVKKELEKKTGPLKNVAVAAAGRALYTMTADVEQEVLETITAEQERALEFAGVQAAQHKLALSNTIEDPTLYYCVGYSTVKFELDGTQLKSLIGQRGKLASATVIATFLPRQVIDSMQSALQACSLEMKALTLEPIAAINVLIPPTMRHLNLVLVDIGAGTSDVAITKNGSVIAYGMVPLAGDEITEAISQNYLLDFNVAEHVKRSVANKTSEKIKFRDILAVDYELTPDEIIQSVQPNIANLADAIAKQIIELNGEAPQAVLLVGGGSLTPHLPEYVAEALSLPAPRVAVRRPDTIDGIASIPKELKAPDAVTPLGILKIASLNTLHFLSVYVNDKEYSLFNFRDLTVSDALLTSGMHLKKLNGKPGLGIMVTINGESKSIRGTMGTPAQLTLDGESTTLDASIKSGSRLQVKPGVDGLAPKVSLRDYVSLPPAKAIYINGEIFQITPQLLANDQPCDLDYELKDNDEITCREIKNAGEILRSAKYEPAGRRFNYTINGTPSHYNGSPEIQRNGETITLSTPLEENDEIDFIEAKPPKLGEVLNISELETHMLISFNKTECKIPCASCEVSVNGHPANANTIIRDGSAITYSRSDNKATIVSDVLLAAEFQPPSALSKVTFQILVNGVPAEFTAPVKNGDSIDVVLTPIQETAPIHM
;
A
#
# COMPACT_ATOMS: atom_id res chain seq x y z
N MET A 1 -6.37 -7.09 61.41
CA MET A 1 -7.78 -7.32 61.78
C MET A 1 -8.57 -7.37 60.50
N SER A 2 -8.87 -8.54 60.06
CA SER A 2 -10.13 -9.24 59.82
C SER A 2 -10.87 -8.72 58.62
N ALA A 3 -10.73 -9.27 57.44
CA ALA A 3 -11.34 -10.49 56.88
C ALA A 3 -12.90 -10.49 56.95
N LYS A 4 -13.51 -10.49 55.73
CA LYS A 4 -14.59 -11.46 55.42
C LYS A 4 -14.87 -11.54 53.91
N THR A 5 -14.51 -12.65 53.35
CA THR A 5 -15.00 -13.38 52.20
C THR A 5 -16.51 -13.59 52.22
N ASN A 6 -17.15 -13.58 51.07
CA ASN A 6 -18.27 -14.49 50.83
C ASN A 6 -18.35 -14.92 49.36
N ARG A 7 -18.17 -16.22 49.18
CA ARG A 7 -18.52 -17.08 48.02
C ARG A 7 -20.01 -17.47 48.17
N ASN A 8 -20.66 -17.66 47.06
CA ASN A 8 -21.64 -18.73 46.80
C ASN A 8 -22.37 -18.41 45.49
N SER A 9 -22.80 -19.26 44.65
CA SER A 9 -22.56 -20.69 44.37
C SER A 9 -23.38 -20.99 43.07
N PHE A 10 -22.84 -21.90 42.32
CA PHE A 10 -23.49 -22.56 41.16
C PHE A 10 -24.88 -23.13 41.46
N GLN A 11 -25.81 -23.01 40.53
CA GLN A 11 -26.83 -24.04 40.32
C GLN A 11 -27.07 -24.31 38.84
N ARG A 12 -26.70 -25.53 38.44
CA ARG A 12 -27.18 -26.25 37.24
C ARG A 12 -28.63 -26.65 37.47
N ASN A 13 -29.46 -26.56 36.43
CA ASN A 13 -30.60 -27.46 36.34
C ASN A 13 -30.78 -28.02 34.92
N GLN A 14 -31.06 -29.30 34.90
CA GLN A 14 -31.11 -30.23 33.78
C GLN A 14 -32.46 -30.16 33.05
N VAL A 15 -32.36 -30.36 31.77
CA VAL A 15 -33.15 -31.18 30.82
C VAL A 15 -34.52 -31.70 31.26
N ARG A 16 -35.55 -31.34 30.48
CA ARG A 16 -36.65 -32.28 30.15
C ARG A 16 -37.10 -32.14 28.69
N LYS A 17 -36.93 -33.23 27.94
CA LYS A 17 -37.54 -33.49 26.64
C LYS A 17 -39.08 -33.54 26.78
N ASN A 18 -39.77 -32.91 25.82
CA ASN A 18 -41.08 -33.44 25.42
C ASN A 18 -41.37 -33.19 23.93
N ARG A 19 -42.04 -34.19 23.35
CA ARG A 19 -42.28 -34.54 21.97
C ARG A 19 -43.21 -33.56 21.22
N ASN A 20 -42.89 -33.44 19.94
CA ASN A 20 -43.72 -33.31 18.72
C ASN A 20 -45.22 -32.98 18.82
N GLN A 21 -45.57 -31.83 18.23
CA GLN A 21 -46.72 -31.75 17.30
C GLN A 21 -46.45 -30.63 16.27
N PRO A 22 -46.85 -30.75 14.98
CA PRO A 22 -46.54 -29.79 13.93
C PRO A 22 -47.56 -28.64 13.96
N VAL A 23 -47.07 -27.41 14.06
CA VAL A 23 -47.87 -26.20 13.86
C VAL A 23 -47.77 -25.81 12.40
N ALA A 24 -48.89 -25.75 11.72
CA ALA A 24 -49.04 -25.29 10.37
C ALA A 24 -48.56 -23.82 10.24
N HIS A 25 -47.57 -23.58 9.40
CA HIS A 25 -47.21 -22.24 8.94
C HIS A 25 -48.26 -21.78 7.92
N ALA A 26 -49.05 -20.80 8.30
CA ALA A 26 -49.77 -19.96 7.36
C ALA A 26 -48.77 -19.05 6.67
N THR A 27 -48.42 -19.37 5.43
CA THR A 27 -47.70 -18.45 4.51
C THR A 27 -48.70 -17.37 4.10
N THR A 28 -48.58 -16.19 4.70
CA THR A 28 -49.13 -14.97 4.13
C THR A 28 -48.19 -14.57 2.95
N GLU A 29 -48.67 -14.84 1.74
CA GLU A 29 -48.11 -14.23 0.53
C GLU A 29 -48.22 -12.71 0.68
N VAL A 30 -47.06 -12.04 0.80
CA VAL A 30 -46.94 -10.59 0.64
C VAL A 30 -46.88 -10.36 -0.87
N ASP A 31 -47.90 -9.77 -1.41
CA ASP A 31 -48.04 -9.32 -2.79
C ASP A 31 -46.91 -8.26 -3.08
N PRO A 32 -46.00 -8.50 -4.04
CA PRO A 32 -44.91 -7.57 -4.33
C PRO A 32 -45.33 -6.61 -5.46
N GLN A 33 -46.36 -5.80 -5.26
CA GLN A 33 -46.65 -4.70 -6.19
C GLN A 33 -47.39 -3.55 -5.50
N THR A 34 -46.66 -2.75 -4.75
CA THR A 34 -46.96 -1.33 -4.66
C THR A 34 -45.63 -0.59 -4.94
N PRO A 35 -45.45 0.05 -6.09
CA PRO A 35 -44.30 0.91 -6.27
C PRO A 35 -44.45 2.02 -5.23
N ALA A 36 -43.43 2.18 -4.38
CA ALA A 36 -43.28 3.35 -3.54
C ALA A 36 -43.50 4.56 -4.45
N ALA A 37 -44.46 5.40 -4.15
CA ALA A 37 -44.78 6.60 -4.91
C ALA A 37 -43.45 7.39 -5.02
N ALA A 38 -42.94 7.53 -6.23
CA ALA A 38 -41.78 8.35 -6.51
C ALA A 38 -42.13 9.78 -6.02
N ILE A 39 -41.42 10.22 -4.99
CA ILE A 39 -41.48 11.62 -4.54
C ILE A 39 -41.06 12.44 -5.76
N PRO A 40 -41.86 13.41 -6.22
CA PRO A 40 -41.50 14.20 -7.39
C PRO A 40 -40.16 14.89 -7.09
N GLU A 41 -39.13 14.55 -7.88
CA GLU A 41 -37.88 15.32 -7.88
C GLU A 41 -38.25 16.76 -8.25
N ASN A 42 -38.08 17.66 -7.30
CA ASN A 42 -38.25 19.08 -7.57
C ASN A 42 -37.04 19.52 -8.40
N LYS A 43 -37.18 19.48 -9.72
CA LYS A 43 -36.09 19.65 -10.71
C LYS A 43 -35.40 21.03 -10.65
N ASP A 44 -35.94 21.96 -9.89
CA ASP A 44 -35.48 23.36 -9.88
C ASP A 44 -34.69 23.71 -8.62
N LEU A 45 -34.53 22.78 -7.66
CA LEU A 45 -33.80 23.01 -6.43
C LEU A 45 -32.31 22.68 -6.60
N LEU A 46 -31.46 23.62 -6.25
CA LEU A 46 -30.00 23.47 -6.16
C LEU A 46 -29.63 23.43 -4.69
N PHE A 47 -28.89 22.41 -4.29
CA PHE A 47 -28.36 22.25 -2.95
C PHE A 47 -26.83 22.20 -3.00
N SER A 48 -26.19 23.09 -2.25
CA SER A 48 -24.73 23.11 -2.09
C SER A 48 -24.35 22.89 -0.62
N LEU A 49 -23.23 22.17 -0.42
CA LEU A 49 -22.58 21.98 0.87
C LEU A 49 -21.13 22.41 0.76
N ASP A 50 -20.73 23.30 1.63
CA ASP A 50 -19.33 23.60 1.92
C ASP A 50 -18.93 22.83 3.19
N ILE A 51 -18.01 21.85 3.00
CA ILE A 51 -17.57 20.94 4.07
C ILE A 51 -16.19 21.38 4.56
N GLY A 52 -16.17 22.50 5.31
CA GLY A 52 -14.93 23.08 5.80
C GLY A 52 -14.41 22.41 7.07
N THR A 53 -13.13 22.65 7.39
CA THR A 53 -12.45 22.08 8.58
C THR A 53 -13.18 22.39 9.88
N ARG A 54 -13.79 23.57 9.99
CA ARG A 54 -14.48 24.02 11.21
C ARG A 54 -15.97 23.76 11.19
N SER A 55 -16.63 24.02 10.09
CA SER A 55 -18.10 23.96 9.99
C SER A 55 -18.54 23.53 8.61
N VAL A 56 -19.75 22.99 8.56
CA VAL A 56 -20.47 22.73 7.32
C VAL A 56 -21.50 23.82 7.10
N ILE A 57 -21.53 24.39 5.90
CA ILE A 57 -22.52 25.36 5.47
C ILE A 57 -23.33 24.79 4.32
N GLY A 58 -24.64 24.66 4.52
CA GLY A 58 -25.58 24.23 3.49
C GLY A 58 -26.43 25.37 2.99
N ILE A 59 -26.61 25.44 1.67
CA ILE A 59 -27.46 26.44 1.01
C ILE A 59 -28.35 25.72 0.01
N VAL A 60 -29.66 26.03 0.06
CA VAL A 60 -30.64 25.59 -0.93
C VAL A 60 -31.20 26.79 -1.65
N ALA A 61 -31.20 26.75 -2.96
CA ALA A 61 -31.76 27.81 -3.81
C ALA A 61 -32.62 27.22 -4.93
N GLU A 62 -33.51 28.02 -5.42
CA GLU A 62 -34.30 27.78 -6.63
C GLU A 62 -33.72 28.60 -7.79
N ASN A 63 -33.55 27.99 -8.94
CA ASN A 63 -33.12 28.70 -10.15
C ASN A 63 -34.36 29.16 -10.93
N LYS A 64 -34.62 30.44 -10.94
CA LYS A 64 -35.71 31.08 -11.71
C LYS A 64 -35.15 32.15 -12.60
N ASP A 65 -35.49 32.12 -13.87
CA ASP A 65 -35.14 33.16 -14.84
C ASP A 65 -33.63 33.47 -14.89
N ASN A 66 -32.77 32.47 -14.72
CA ASN A 66 -31.30 32.58 -14.59
C ASN A 66 -30.83 33.32 -13.32
N GLU A 67 -31.70 33.51 -12.34
CA GLU A 67 -31.32 34.02 -11.03
C GLU A 67 -31.55 32.96 -9.94
N LEU A 68 -30.60 32.86 -9.04
CA LEU A 68 -30.67 31.99 -7.87
C LEU A 68 -31.36 32.70 -6.72
N ASN A 69 -32.50 32.16 -6.30
CA ASN A 69 -33.21 32.60 -5.12
C ASN A 69 -32.92 31.69 -3.95
N ILE A 70 -32.20 32.17 -2.94
CA ILE A 70 -31.84 31.39 -1.76
C ILE A 70 -33.07 31.18 -0.87
N LEU A 71 -33.48 29.92 -0.72
CA LEU A 71 -34.65 29.51 0.06
C LEU A 71 -34.30 29.19 1.52
N ALA A 72 -33.15 28.56 1.74
CA ALA A 72 -32.71 28.15 3.06
C ALA A 72 -31.18 28.13 3.17
N THR A 73 -30.68 28.42 4.34
CA THR A 73 -29.28 28.24 4.72
C THR A 73 -29.21 27.70 6.11
N HIS A 74 -28.22 26.85 6.38
CA HIS A 74 -27.89 26.37 7.71
C HIS A 74 -26.40 26.15 7.86
N ARG A 75 -25.85 26.51 9.03
CA ARG A 75 -24.46 26.29 9.42
C ARG A 75 -24.41 25.44 10.66
N GLN A 76 -23.53 24.42 10.65
CA GLN A 76 -23.27 23.58 11.81
C GLN A 76 -21.77 23.41 12.01
N GLU A 77 -21.26 23.72 13.18
CA GLU A 77 -19.86 23.49 13.54
C GLU A 77 -19.61 22.03 13.93
N HIS A 78 -18.40 21.53 13.62
CA HIS A 78 -17.93 20.23 14.11
C HIS A 78 -17.75 20.29 15.62
N LYS A 79 -18.21 19.25 16.32
CA LYS A 79 -18.03 19.15 17.78
C LYS A 79 -16.61 18.72 18.16
N THR A 80 -15.93 18.05 17.29
CA THR A 80 -14.58 17.51 17.43
C THR A 80 -13.77 17.84 16.20
N ARG A 81 -12.45 17.63 16.22
CA ARG A 81 -11.58 17.78 15.03
C ARG A 81 -11.75 16.60 14.07
N ALA A 82 -12.95 16.40 13.53
CA ALA A 82 -13.27 15.35 12.56
C ALA A 82 -12.68 15.63 11.18
N MET A 83 -12.28 16.87 10.92
CA MET A 83 -11.55 17.32 9.74
C MET A 83 -10.22 17.94 10.15
N LEU A 84 -9.19 17.71 9.35
CA LEU A 84 -7.87 18.32 9.49
C LEU A 84 -7.41 18.82 8.12
N ASP A 85 -6.98 20.07 8.07
CA ASP A 85 -6.40 20.70 6.89
C ASP A 85 -7.25 20.47 5.61
N GLY A 86 -8.55 20.64 5.71
CA GLY A 86 -9.49 20.47 4.61
C GLY A 86 -9.82 19.02 4.23
N GLN A 87 -9.33 18.02 4.98
CA GLN A 87 -9.58 16.61 4.69
C GLN A 87 -10.44 15.95 5.78
N ILE A 88 -11.28 15.00 5.37
CA ILE A 88 -12.12 14.21 6.27
C ILE A 88 -11.26 13.12 6.91
N HIS A 89 -11.08 13.20 8.24
CA HIS A 89 -10.37 12.18 9.04
C HIS A 89 -11.32 11.21 9.75
N ASP A 90 -12.53 11.67 10.06
CA ASP A 90 -13.57 10.85 10.72
C ASP A 90 -14.88 10.98 9.94
N VAL A 91 -15.07 10.06 8.99
CA VAL A 91 -16.25 10.03 8.11
C VAL A 91 -17.58 9.97 8.91
N PRO A 92 -17.76 9.09 9.92
CA PRO A 92 -18.96 9.05 10.74
C PRO A 92 -19.31 10.37 11.43
N GLN A 93 -18.31 11.06 11.98
CA GLN A 93 -18.55 12.34 12.67
C GLN A 93 -18.90 13.45 11.69
N VAL A 94 -18.24 13.52 10.54
CA VAL A 94 -18.60 14.47 9.48
C VAL A 94 -20.01 14.18 8.97
N ALA A 95 -20.33 12.91 8.69
CA ALA A 95 -21.67 12.51 8.25
C ALA A 95 -22.76 12.93 9.25
N ALA A 96 -22.51 12.83 10.56
CA ALA A 96 -23.47 13.27 11.58
C ALA A 96 -23.75 14.79 11.49
N VAL A 97 -22.73 15.60 11.17
CA VAL A 97 -22.89 17.05 10.96
C VAL A 97 -23.65 17.32 9.66
N LEU A 98 -23.30 16.63 8.56
CA LEU A 98 -23.99 16.72 7.27
C LEU A 98 -25.48 16.39 7.42
N GLU A 99 -25.80 15.30 8.11
CA GLU A 99 -27.17 14.88 8.37
C GLU A 99 -27.95 15.92 9.19
N SER A 100 -27.30 16.57 10.16
CA SER A 100 -27.89 17.66 10.92
C SER A 100 -28.22 18.87 10.04
N VAL A 101 -27.25 19.29 9.19
CA VAL A 101 -27.45 20.40 8.23
C VAL A 101 -28.57 20.08 7.26
N LYS A 102 -28.56 18.88 6.68
CA LYS A 102 -29.60 18.41 5.76
C LYS A 102 -30.97 18.48 6.38
N LYS A 103 -31.15 17.90 7.57
CA LYS A 103 -32.45 17.89 8.28
C LYS A 103 -33.00 19.30 8.54
N GLU A 104 -32.13 20.23 8.91
CA GLU A 104 -32.56 21.62 9.15
C GLU A 104 -33.00 22.32 7.87
N LEU A 105 -32.32 22.07 6.76
CA LEU A 105 -32.69 22.60 5.44
C LEU A 105 -33.97 21.96 4.91
N GLU A 106 -34.12 20.64 5.01
CA GLU A 106 -35.29 19.89 4.56
C GLU A 106 -36.61 20.35 5.24
N LYS A 107 -36.53 20.89 6.44
CA LYS A 107 -37.71 21.48 7.12
C LYS A 107 -38.34 22.63 6.32
N LYS A 108 -37.51 23.30 5.48
CA LYS A 108 -37.97 24.48 4.70
C LYS A 108 -38.14 24.17 3.22
N THR A 109 -37.42 23.19 2.70
CA THR A 109 -37.31 22.95 1.25
C THR A 109 -37.87 21.61 0.79
N GLY A 110 -38.20 20.71 1.74
CA GLY A 110 -38.51 19.33 1.43
C GLY A 110 -37.25 18.47 1.23
N PRO A 111 -37.43 17.18 0.83
CA PRO A 111 -36.33 16.22 0.72
C PRO A 111 -35.22 16.65 -0.23
N LEU A 112 -33.98 16.51 0.20
CA LEU A 112 -32.77 16.82 -0.55
C LEU A 112 -31.99 15.54 -0.86
N LYS A 113 -31.68 15.31 -2.15
CA LYS A 113 -30.95 14.13 -2.60
C LYS A 113 -29.64 14.49 -3.29
N ASN A 114 -29.68 15.42 -4.21
CA ASN A 114 -28.56 15.83 -5.02
C ASN A 114 -27.84 17.02 -4.41
N VAL A 115 -26.49 16.96 -4.32
CA VAL A 115 -25.70 18.02 -3.70
C VAL A 115 -24.48 18.40 -4.53
N ALA A 116 -24.15 19.66 -4.57
CA ALA A 116 -22.88 20.19 -5.06
C ALA A 116 -21.95 20.46 -3.87
N VAL A 117 -20.69 20.12 -4.00
CA VAL A 117 -19.67 20.28 -2.96
C VAL A 117 -18.39 20.90 -3.52
N ALA A 118 -17.53 21.41 -2.65
CA ALA A 118 -16.17 21.76 -3.00
C ALA A 118 -15.18 20.92 -2.19
N ALA A 119 -14.00 20.69 -2.79
CA ALA A 119 -12.88 20.06 -2.11
C ALA A 119 -11.80 21.11 -1.82
N ALA A 120 -11.17 20.99 -0.64
CA ALA A 120 -10.01 21.76 -0.24
C ALA A 120 -8.72 21.21 -0.86
N GLY A 121 -7.72 22.07 -0.98
CA GLY A 121 -6.55 21.84 -1.83
C GLY A 121 -5.33 21.18 -1.23
N ARG A 122 -5.34 20.53 -0.04
CA ARG A 122 -4.09 20.08 0.61
C ARG A 122 -3.24 19.10 -0.22
N ALA A 123 -3.84 18.26 -1.03
CA ALA A 123 -3.12 17.32 -1.91
C ALA A 123 -3.34 17.67 -3.38
N LEU A 124 -3.51 18.95 -3.68
CA LEU A 124 -3.77 19.46 -5.00
C LEU A 124 -2.50 19.46 -5.84
N TYR A 125 -2.56 18.81 -7.00
CA TYR A 125 -1.54 18.95 -8.04
C TYR A 125 -2.10 19.74 -9.21
N THR A 126 -1.36 20.74 -9.64
CA THR A 126 -1.72 21.56 -10.80
C THR A 126 -0.71 21.35 -11.90
N MET A 127 -1.17 20.99 -13.09
CA MET A 127 -0.34 20.77 -14.27
C MET A 127 -0.82 21.63 -15.43
N THR A 128 0.11 22.30 -16.09
CA THR A 128 -0.13 23.04 -17.30
C THR A 128 0.34 22.24 -18.51
N ALA A 129 -0.50 22.14 -19.53
CA ALA A 129 -0.16 21.47 -20.77
C ALA A 129 -0.57 22.31 -21.97
N ASP A 130 0.27 22.25 -23.00
CA ASP A 130 0.01 22.83 -24.31
C ASP A 130 -0.37 21.70 -25.27
N VAL A 131 -1.40 21.91 -26.08
CA VAL A 131 -1.85 20.97 -27.10
C VAL A 131 -2.10 21.72 -28.41
N GLU A 132 -1.87 21.03 -29.49
CA GLU A 132 -2.03 21.55 -30.83
C GLU A 132 -2.85 20.58 -31.68
N GLN A 133 -3.68 21.09 -32.54
CA GLN A 133 -4.49 20.31 -33.49
C GLN A 133 -4.57 21.01 -34.83
N GLU A 134 -4.35 20.24 -35.88
CA GLU A 134 -4.60 20.75 -37.26
C GLU A 134 -6.10 20.94 -37.48
N VAL A 135 -6.45 22.04 -38.13
CA VAL A 135 -7.83 22.43 -38.43
C VAL A 135 -8.01 22.55 -39.93
N LEU A 136 -8.98 21.83 -40.47
CA LEU A 136 -9.28 21.84 -41.91
C LEU A 136 -10.50 22.69 -42.26
N GLU A 137 -11.36 22.95 -41.26
CA GLU A 137 -12.64 23.62 -41.43
C GLU A 137 -12.85 24.73 -40.39
N THR A 138 -14.01 25.38 -40.39
CA THR A 138 -14.38 26.35 -39.37
C THR A 138 -14.55 25.66 -38.03
N ILE A 139 -13.87 26.14 -37.02
CA ILE A 139 -13.85 25.50 -35.68
C ILE A 139 -15.23 25.62 -35.02
N THR A 140 -15.77 24.48 -34.62
CA THR A 140 -17.03 24.39 -33.90
C THR A 140 -16.81 24.45 -32.39
N ALA A 141 -17.86 24.62 -31.61
CA ALA A 141 -17.80 24.56 -30.15
C ALA A 141 -17.37 23.17 -29.64
N GLU A 142 -17.69 22.11 -30.38
CA GLU A 142 -17.26 20.74 -30.03
C GLU A 142 -15.76 20.55 -30.25
N GLN A 143 -15.21 21.11 -31.33
CA GLN A 143 -13.78 21.05 -31.62
C GLN A 143 -12.96 21.89 -30.62
N GLU A 144 -13.45 23.07 -30.22
CA GLU A 144 -12.81 23.86 -29.16
C GLU A 144 -12.79 23.08 -27.83
N ARG A 145 -13.92 22.47 -27.45
CA ARG A 145 -13.97 21.59 -26.24
C ARG A 145 -13.06 20.38 -26.38
N ALA A 146 -13.01 19.73 -27.54
CA ALA A 146 -12.12 18.57 -27.75
C ALA A 146 -10.65 18.97 -27.57
N LEU A 147 -10.26 20.16 -28.01
CA LEU A 147 -8.92 20.70 -27.82
C LEU A 147 -8.63 20.98 -26.34
N GLU A 148 -9.58 21.55 -25.59
CA GLU A 148 -9.46 21.73 -24.14
C GLU A 148 -9.25 20.39 -23.44
N PHE A 149 -10.02 19.35 -23.80
CA PHE A 149 -9.88 18.02 -23.22
C PHE A 149 -8.58 17.32 -23.57
N ALA A 150 -8.09 17.51 -24.78
CA ALA A 150 -6.75 17.05 -25.14
C ALA A 150 -5.70 17.69 -24.21
N GLY A 151 -5.88 18.98 -23.88
CA GLY A 151 -5.06 19.67 -22.88
C GLY A 151 -5.13 19.05 -21.49
N VAL A 152 -6.33 18.71 -21.01
CA VAL A 152 -6.50 18.01 -19.71
C VAL A 152 -5.82 16.65 -19.74
N GLN A 153 -5.96 15.87 -20.81
CA GLN A 153 -5.29 14.58 -20.96
C GLN A 153 -3.77 14.72 -21.00
N ALA A 154 -3.26 15.71 -21.70
CA ALA A 154 -1.83 16.02 -21.74
C ALA A 154 -1.30 16.42 -20.34
N ALA A 155 -2.08 17.18 -19.58
CA ALA A 155 -1.76 17.55 -18.21
C ALA A 155 -1.74 16.30 -17.28
N GLN A 156 -2.70 15.40 -17.45
CA GLN A 156 -2.73 14.13 -16.71
C GLN A 156 -1.53 13.23 -17.06
N HIS A 157 -1.16 13.19 -18.33
CA HIS A 157 0.03 12.48 -18.77
C HIS A 157 1.33 13.08 -18.19
N LYS A 158 1.43 14.43 -18.15
CA LYS A 158 2.56 15.11 -17.49
C LYS A 158 2.63 14.77 -16.00
N LEU A 159 1.47 14.72 -15.31
CA LEU A 159 1.39 14.29 -13.92
C LEU A 159 1.90 12.87 -13.76
N ALA A 160 1.54 11.97 -14.68
CA ALA A 160 1.97 10.57 -14.68
C ALA A 160 3.48 10.40 -14.92
N LEU A 161 4.10 11.32 -15.63
CA LEU A 161 5.55 11.32 -15.87
C LEU A 161 6.34 12.03 -14.77
N SER A 162 5.68 12.80 -13.92
CA SER A 162 6.34 13.46 -12.79
C SER A 162 6.70 12.41 -11.72
N ASN A 163 7.97 12.34 -11.33
CA ASN A 163 8.43 11.43 -10.28
C ASN A 163 7.93 11.84 -8.87
N THR A 164 7.00 12.76 -8.79
CA THR A 164 6.43 13.28 -7.53
C THR A 164 5.29 12.42 -6.99
N ILE A 165 4.76 11.49 -7.80
CA ILE A 165 3.58 10.68 -7.47
C ILE A 165 3.88 9.21 -7.76
N GLU A 166 3.69 8.34 -6.77
CA GLU A 166 3.91 6.89 -6.91
C GLU A 166 2.92 6.23 -7.89
N ASP A 167 1.64 6.61 -7.83
CA ASP A 167 0.59 6.08 -8.71
C ASP A 167 -0.33 7.20 -9.23
N PRO A 168 -0.09 7.69 -10.44
CA PRO A 168 -0.90 8.75 -11.06
C PRO A 168 -2.36 8.34 -11.33
N THR A 169 -2.67 7.05 -11.36
CA THR A 169 -4.04 6.56 -11.59
C THR A 169 -4.96 6.79 -10.40
N LEU A 170 -4.37 7.12 -9.24
CA LEU A 170 -5.09 7.46 -8.02
C LEU A 170 -5.49 8.94 -7.94
N TYR A 171 -5.30 9.72 -9.01
CA TYR A 171 -5.63 11.14 -9.05
C TYR A 171 -6.72 11.44 -10.07
N TYR A 172 -7.71 12.21 -9.66
CA TYR A 172 -8.80 12.69 -10.51
C TYR A 172 -8.61 14.14 -10.86
N CYS A 173 -8.85 14.49 -12.13
CA CYS A 173 -9.03 15.89 -12.53
C CYS A 173 -10.33 16.41 -11.93
N VAL A 174 -10.25 17.41 -11.08
CA VAL A 174 -11.40 18.02 -10.39
C VAL A 174 -11.71 19.43 -10.89
N GLY A 175 -10.89 19.95 -11.79
CA GLY A 175 -11.10 21.23 -12.43
C GLY A 175 -10.03 21.52 -13.46
N TYR A 176 -10.40 22.32 -14.45
CA TYR A 176 -9.45 22.83 -15.41
C TYR A 176 -9.85 24.26 -15.85
N SER A 177 -8.89 24.97 -16.41
CA SER A 177 -9.11 26.28 -17.02
C SER A 177 -8.23 26.43 -18.27
N THR A 178 -8.79 26.92 -19.34
CA THR A 178 -7.99 27.26 -20.50
C THR A 178 -7.34 28.62 -20.29
N VAL A 179 -6.02 28.63 -20.24
CA VAL A 179 -5.21 29.85 -20.04
C VAL A 179 -5.22 30.72 -21.28
N LYS A 180 -5.05 30.09 -22.47
CA LYS A 180 -5.09 30.75 -23.75
C LYS A 180 -5.46 29.79 -24.87
N PHE A 181 -6.11 30.35 -25.89
CA PHE A 181 -6.22 29.74 -27.22
C PHE A 181 -5.34 30.49 -28.20
N GLU A 182 -4.79 29.81 -29.17
CA GLU A 182 -4.06 30.40 -30.29
C GLU A 182 -4.49 29.74 -31.58
N LEU A 183 -4.56 30.54 -32.65
CA LEU A 183 -4.80 30.07 -34.00
C LEU A 183 -3.71 30.65 -34.91
N ASP A 184 -2.94 29.77 -35.54
CA ASP A 184 -1.78 30.14 -36.36
C ASP A 184 -0.81 31.09 -35.61
N GLY A 185 -0.62 30.89 -34.30
CA GLY A 185 0.23 31.70 -33.42
C GLY A 185 -0.40 32.99 -32.90
N THR A 186 -1.66 33.28 -33.27
CA THR A 186 -2.38 34.48 -32.80
C THR A 186 -3.28 34.09 -31.61
N GLN A 187 -3.11 34.75 -30.48
CA GLN A 187 -3.93 34.50 -29.30
C GLN A 187 -5.35 35.03 -29.47
N LEU A 188 -6.33 34.18 -29.18
CA LEU A 188 -7.75 34.45 -29.26
C LEU A 188 -8.46 34.16 -27.96
N LYS A 189 -9.65 34.75 -27.74
CA LYS A 189 -10.48 34.40 -26.57
C LYS A 189 -11.27 33.10 -26.76
N SER A 190 -11.63 32.80 -28.01
CA SER A 190 -12.33 31.58 -28.43
C SER A 190 -11.96 31.30 -29.86
N LEU A 191 -11.90 30.05 -30.21
CA LEU A 191 -11.65 29.59 -31.58
C LEU A 191 -12.95 29.38 -32.37
N ILE A 192 -14.11 29.40 -31.70
CA ILE A 192 -15.41 29.12 -32.34
C ILE A 192 -15.68 30.08 -33.47
N GLY A 193 -16.00 29.54 -34.65
CA GLY A 193 -16.26 30.33 -35.86
C GLY A 193 -15.00 30.80 -36.57
N GLN A 194 -13.82 30.56 -36.05
CA GLN A 194 -12.54 30.91 -36.66
C GLN A 194 -12.09 29.86 -37.69
N ARG A 195 -11.20 30.27 -38.59
CA ARG A 195 -10.57 29.41 -39.59
C ARG A 195 -9.06 29.63 -39.56
N GLY A 196 -8.31 28.55 -39.54
CA GLY A 196 -6.85 28.57 -39.56
C GLY A 196 -6.31 27.20 -39.92
N LYS A 197 -5.01 26.99 -39.74
CA LYS A 197 -4.33 25.71 -39.98
C LYS A 197 -4.03 24.97 -38.70
N LEU A 198 -3.57 25.66 -37.69
CA LEU A 198 -3.14 25.10 -36.46
C LEU A 198 -3.83 25.82 -35.29
N ALA A 199 -4.66 25.10 -34.58
CA ALA A 199 -5.27 25.57 -33.34
C ALA A 199 -4.49 25.01 -32.15
N SER A 200 -4.21 25.84 -31.16
CA SER A 200 -3.58 25.38 -29.90
C SER A 200 -4.32 25.91 -28.68
N ALA A 201 -4.21 25.17 -27.60
CA ALA A 201 -4.71 25.56 -26.28
C ALA A 201 -3.68 25.26 -25.21
N THR A 202 -3.48 26.22 -24.29
CA THR A 202 -2.78 25.99 -23.02
C THR A 202 -3.82 25.80 -21.94
N VAL A 203 -3.82 24.63 -21.36
CA VAL A 203 -4.77 24.22 -20.30
C VAL A 203 -4.05 23.98 -18.99
N ILE A 204 -4.57 24.56 -17.92
CA ILE A 204 -4.20 24.25 -16.56
C ILE A 204 -5.24 23.28 -15.98
N ALA A 205 -4.83 22.11 -15.55
CA ALA A 205 -5.69 21.11 -14.94
C ALA A 205 -5.25 20.79 -13.52
N THR A 206 -6.22 20.56 -12.65
CA THR A 206 -6.03 20.36 -11.23
C THR A 206 -6.49 18.97 -10.83
N PHE A 207 -5.66 18.28 -10.09
CA PHE A 207 -5.84 16.89 -9.72
C PHE A 207 -5.86 16.72 -8.20
N LEU A 208 -6.78 15.89 -7.69
CA LEU A 208 -6.87 15.49 -6.30
C LEU A 208 -6.71 13.97 -6.15
N PRO A 209 -6.15 13.50 -5.03
CA PRO A 209 -6.13 12.09 -4.71
C PRO A 209 -7.55 11.52 -4.61
N ARG A 210 -7.73 10.33 -5.13
CA ARG A 210 -8.97 9.57 -5.06
C ARG A 210 -9.51 9.47 -3.63
N GLN A 211 -8.63 9.25 -2.66
CA GLN A 211 -9.00 9.12 -1.25
C GLN A 211 -9.79 10.32 -0.71
N VAL A 212 -9.46 11.55 -1.15
CA VAL A 212 -10.18 12.77 -0.74
C VAL A 212 -11.63 12.72 -1.25
N ILE A 213 -11.81 12.34 -2.51
CA ILE A 213 -13.13 12.24 -3.14
C ILE A 213 -13.94 11.08 -2.54
N ASP A 214 -13.32 9.91 -2.37
CA ASP A 214 -13.95 8.73 -1.79
C ASP A 214 -14.41 8.98 -0.34
N SER A 215 -13.63 9.70 0.46
CA SER A 215 -14.02 10.08 1.84
C SER A 215 -15.22 11.02 1.85
N MET A 216 -15.24 12.01 0.97
CA MET A 216 -16.36 12.94 0.81
C MET A 216 -17.61 12.22 0.33
N GLN A 217 -17.49 11.37 -0.69
CA GLN A 217 -18.59 10.56 -1.20
C GLN A 217 -19.16 9.63 -0.11
N SER A 218 -18.29 8.99 0.68
CA SER A 218 -18.71 8.12 1.78
C SER A 218 -19.50 8.88 2.85
N ALA A 219 -19.07 10.11 3.19
CA ALA A 219 -19.78 10.95 4.14
C ALA A 219 -21.16 11.38 3.61
N LEU A 220 -21.25 11.73 2.32
CA LEU A 220 -22.50 12.11 1.67
C LEU A 220 -23.46 10.91 1.55
N GLN A 221 -22.98 9.74 1.16
CA GLN A 221 -23.76 8.51 1.04
C GLN A 221 -24.34 8.07 2.40
N ALA A 222 -23.57 8.23 3.48
CA ALA A 222 -24.06 7.96 4.84
C ALA A 222 -25.29 8.81 5.22
N CYS A 223 -25.45 9.98 4.56
CA CYS A 223 -26.60 10.88 4.72
C CYS A 223 -27.65 10.73 3.58
N SER A 224 -27.53 9.68 2.75
CA SER A 224 -28.39 9.49 1.56
C SER A 224 -28.35 10.70 0.60
N LEU A 225 -27.16 11.29 0.42
CA LEU A 225 -26.88 12.35 -0.54
C LEU A 225 -26.05 11.82 -1.69
N GLU A 226 -26.38 12.23 -2.91
CA GLU A 226 -25.63 11.95 -4.12
C GLU A 226 -24.88 13.19 -4.56
N MET A 227 -23.56 13.07 -4.72
CA MET A 227 -22.72 14.15 -5.23
C MET A 227 -22.99 14.37 -6.71
N LYS A 228 -23.62 15.50 -7.05
CA LYS A 228 -23.92 15.87 -8.44
C LYS A 228 -22.82 16.70 -9.08
N ALA A 229 -22.20 17.59 -8.31
CA ALA A 229 -21.10 18.41 -8.78
C ALA A 229 -20.01 18.51 -7.72
N LEU A 230 -18.77 18.49 -8.16
CA LEU A 230 -17.59 18.75 -7.35
C LEU A 230 -16.84 19.93 -7.97
N THR A 231 -16.42 20.88 -7.16
CA THR A 231 -15.53 21.96 -7.55
C THR A 231 -14.37 22.07 -6.56
N LEU A 232 -13.49 23.03 -6.78
CA LEU A 232 -12.46 23.42 -5.81
C LEU A 232 -12.87 24.71 -5.12
N GLU A 233 -12.56 24.83 -3.82
CA GLU A 233 -12.86 26.04 -3.04
C GLU A 233 -12.37 27.32 -3.72
N PRO A 234 -11.11 27.42 -4.21
CA PRO A 234 -10.64 28.62 -4.89
C PRO A 234 -11.36 28.89 -6.21
N ILE A 235 -11.80 27.84 -6.94
CA ILE A 235 -12.61 28.02 -8.16
C ILE A 235 -13.99 28.58 -7.82
N ALA A 236 -14.60 28.06 -6.75
CA ALA A 236 -15.87 28.55 -6.27
C ALA A 236 -15.80 30.03 -5.88
N ALA A 237 -14.79 30.40 -5.11
CA ALA A 237 -14.61 31.77 -4.64
C ALA A 237 -14.33 32.79 -5.77
N ILE A 238 -13.50 32.42 -6.75
CA ILE A 238 -13.22 33.26 -7.94
C ILE A 238 -14.50 33.56 -8.71
N ASN A 239 -15.36 32.59 -8.92
CA ASN A 239 -16.60 32.78 -9.70
C ASN A 239 -17.60 33.74 -9.05
N VAL A 240 -17.44 33.99 -7.75
CA VAL A 240 -18.23 34.97 -6.99
C VAL A 240 -17.63 36.37 -7.07
N LEU A 241 -16.32 36.49 -6.84
CA LEU A 241 -15.68 37.77 -6.56
C LEU A 241 -14.94 38.37 -7.76
N ILE A 242 -14.49 37.55 -8.70
CA ILE A 242 -13.73 38.03 -9.88
C ILE A 242 -14.50 37.68 -11.16
N PRO A 243 -15.36 38.60 -11.60
CA PRO A 243 -16.10 38.39 -12.84
C PRO A 243 -15.14 38.25 -14.03
N PRO A 244 -15.54 37.55 -15.11
CA PRO A 244 -14.69 37.30 -16.28
C PRO A 244 -14.02 38.56 -16.85
N THR A 245 -14.74 39.73 -16.79
CA THR A 245 -14.23 41.02 -17.26
C THR A 245 -13.02 41.53 -16.46
N MET A 246 -12.87 41.14 -15.21
CA MET A 246 -11.76 41.55 -14.34
C MET A 246 -10.58 40.57 -14.35
N ARG A 247 -10.74 39.39 -14.92
CA ARG A 247 -9.68 38.35 -14.94
C ARG A 247 -8.46 38.71 -15.79
N HIS A 248 -8.56 39.80 -16.54
CA HIS A 248 -7.38 40.37 -17.26
C HIS A 248 -6.36 41.00 -16.31
N LEU A 249 -6.79 41.39 -15.12
CA LEU A 249 -5.92 41.91 -14.09
C LEU A 249 -5.18 40.77 -13.40
N ASN A 250 -3.94 41.05 -12.97
CA ASN A 250 -3.18 40.13 -12.14
C ASN A 250 -3.71 40.23 -10.69
N LEU A 251 -4.74 39.48 -10.39
CA LEU A 251 -5.39 39.44 -9.09
C LEU A 251 -5.19 38.09 -8.43
N VAL A 252 -4.99 38.11 -7.13
CA VAL A 252 -4.92 36.91 -6.30
C VAL A 252 -6.12 36.87 -5.38
N LEU A 253 -6.75 35.72 -5.30
CA LEU A 253 -7.75 35.41 -4.29
C LEU A 253 -7.15 34.40 -3.33
N VAL A 254 -7.25 34.66 -2.01
CA VAL A 254 -6.84 33.74 -0.97
C VAL A 254 -8.04 33.43 -0.08
N ASP A 255 -8.46 32.17 -0.06
CA ASP A 255 -9.49 31.68 0.85
C ASP A 255 -8.81 31.14 2.09
N ILE A 256 -8.89 31.87 3.18
CA ILE A 256 -8.27 31.52 4.45
C ILE A 256 -9.30 30.86 5.33
N GLY A 257 -9.27 29.53 5.36
CA GLY A 257 -10.15 28.70 6.18
C GLY A 257 -9.69 28.57 7.64
N ALA A 258 -10.01 27.44 8.24
CA ALA A 258 -9.47 27.06 9.55
C ALA A 258 -8.11 26.38 9.43
N GLY A 259 -7.98 25.34 8.58
CA GLY A 259 -6.76 24.56 8.43
C GLY A 259 -5.93 24.85 7.18
N THR A 260 -6.53 25.45 6.12
CA THR A 260 -5.84 25.74 4.85
C THR A 260 -6.11 27.13 4.36
N SER A 261 -5.17 27.67 3.56
CA SER A 261 -5.35 28.92 2.81
C SER A 261 -5.16 28.60 1.33
N ASP A 262 -6.25 28.61 0.59
CA ASP A 262 -6.29 28.26 -0.84
C ASP A 262 -6.07 29.51 -1.70
N VAL A 263 -5.15 29.41 -2.65
CA VAL A 263 -4.72 30.53 -3.50
C VAL A 263 -5.16 30.29 -4.94
N ALA A 264 -5.74 31.31 -5.57
CA ALA A 264 -5.99 31.29 -7.00
C ALA A 264 -5.59 32.62 -7.63
N ILE A 265 -4.97 32.55 -8.81
CA ILE A 265 -4.39 33.70 -9.50
C ILE A 265 -5.04 33.88 -10.86
N THR A 266 -5.51 35.13 -11.14
CA THR A 266 -6.04 35.49 -12.44
C THR A 266 -5.05 36.40 -13.15
N LYS A 267 -4.91 36.24 -14.47
CA LYS A 267 -4.10 37.07 -15.33
C LYS A 267 -4.52 36.81 -16.79
N ASN A 268 -4.42 37.79 -17.64
CA ASN A 268 -4.69 37.67 -19.11
C ASN A 268 -6.08 37.10 -19.49
N GLY A 269 -7.07 37.30 -18.63
CA GLY A 269 -8.44 36.86 -18.89
C GLY A 269 -8.82 35.50 -18.30
N SER A 270 -7.87 34.76 -17.73
CA SER A 270 -8.05 33.41 -17.21
C SER A 270 -7.47 33.24 -15.82
N VAL A 271 -7.77 32.11 -15.18
CA VAL A 271 -7.05 31.65 -14.00
C VAL A 271 -5.78 30.95 -14.46
N ILE A 272 -4.63 31.40 -13.97
CA ILE A 272 -3.32 30.93 -14.44
C ILE A 272 -2.64 30.00 -13.42
N ALA A 273 -3.05 30.02 -12.15
CA ALA A 273 -2.48 29.17 -11.11
C ALA A 273 -3.47 28.91 -9.97
N TYR A 274 -3.35 27.74 -9.39
CA TYR A 274 -3.94 27.36 -8.10
C TYR A 274 -2.87 26.84 -7.19
N GLY A 275 -2.99 27.11 -5.90
CA GLY A 275 -2.09 26.60 -4.88
C GLY A 275 -2.73 26.62 -3.51
N MET A 276 -2.00 26.12 -2.52
CA MET A 276 -2.48 26.03 -1.16
C MET A 276 -1.33 26.20 -0.16
N VAL A 277 -1.60 26.89 0.92
CA VAL A 277 -0.75 27.03 2.09
C VAL A 277 -1.36 26.21 3.22
N PRO A 278 -0.62 25.24 3.82
CA PRO A 278 -1.15 24.41 4.92
C PRO A 278 -1.07 25.16 6.27
N LEU A 279 -1.35 26.45 6.28
CA LEU A 279 -1.44 27.34 7.43
C LEU A 279 -2.68 28.23 7.25
N ALA A 280 -3.47 28.42 8.31
CA ALA A 280 -4.67 29.25 8.27
C ALA A 280 -5.10 29.75 9.66
N GLY A 281 -6.40 29.75 9.94
CA GLY A 281 -6.93 30.28 11.21
C GLY A 281 -6.59 29.46 12.45
N ASP A 282 -6.33 28.17 12.30
CA ASP A 282 -6.06 27.26 13.43
C ASP A 282 -4.69 27.53 14.06
N GLU A 283 -3.69 27.98 13.29
CA GLU A 283 -2.38 28.38 13.82
C GLU A 283 -2.51 29.53 14.83
N ILE A 284 -3.42 30.44 14.57
CA ILE A 284 -3.69 31.55 15.52
C ILE A 284 -4.42 31.02 16.75
N THR A 285 -5.35 30.09 16.55
CA THR A 285 -6.07 29.45 17.69
C THR A 285 -5.11 28.63 18.53
N GLU A 286 -4.20 27.87 17.92
CA GLU A 286 -3.19 27.08 18.61
C GLU A 286 -2.19 27.96 19.37
N ALA A 287 -1.78 29.08 18.78
CA ALA A 287 -0.93 30.06 19.46
C ALA A 287 -1.61 30.64 20.71
N ILE A 288 -2.90 31.01 20.63
CA ILE A 288 -3.68 31.46 21.79
C ILE A 288 -3.79 30.34 22.82
N SER A 289 -4.09 29.12 22.38
CA SER A 289 -4.16 27.93 23.23
C SER A 289 -2.87 27.69 24.01
N GLN A 290 -1.72 27.78 23.34
CA GLN A 290 -0.40 27.58 23.94
C GLN A 290 -0.01 28.73 24.88
N ASN A 291 -0.23 29.98 24.47
CA ASN A 291 0.17 31.15 25.24
C ASN A 291 -0.62 31.28 26.56
N TYR A 292 -1.87 30.83 26.55
CA TYR A 292 -2.76 30.97 27.70
C TYR A 292 -3.23 29.65 28.29
N LEU A 293 -2.64 28.51 27.89
CA LEU A 293 -2.99 27.16 28.36
C LEU A 293 -4.49 26.87 28.28
N LEU A 294 -5.10 27.15 27.12
CA LEU A 294 -6.54 26.99 26.90
C LEU A 294 -6.83 25.71 26.09
N ASP A 295 -7.99 25.12 26.34
CA ASP A 295 -8.56 24.17 25.38
C ASP A 295 -8.77 24.85 24.02
N PHE A 296 -8.59 24.10 22.93
CA PHE A 296 -8.69 24.63 21.58
C PHE A 296 -9.99 25.38 21.30
N ASN A 297 -11.15 24.86 21.76
CA ASN A 297 -12.42 25.50 21.52
C ASN A 297 -12.56 26.81 22.32
N VAL A 298 -11.96 26.86 23.51
CA VAL A 298 -11.91 28.09 24.32
C VAL A 298 -11.01 29.12 23.63
N ALA A 299 -9.84 28.71 23.16
CA ALA A 299 -8.92 29.57 22.42
C ALA A 299 -9.57 30.12 21.14
N GLU A 300 -10.32 29.29 20.42
CA GLU A 300 -11.05 29.69 19.22
C GLU A 300 -12.16 30.72 19.57
N HIS A 301 -12.86 30.53 20.70
CA HIS A 301 -13.85 31.52 21.16
C HIS A 301 -13.17 32.86 21.51
N VAL A 302 -12.03 32.84 22.15
CA VAL A 302 -11.20 34.01 22.42
C VAL A 302 -10.81 34.71 21.13
N LYS A 303 -10.24 33.98 20.15
CA LYS A 303 -9.86 34.50 18.81
C LYS A 303 -11.03 35.21 18.12
N ARG A 304 -12.20 34.60 18.11
CA ARG A 304 -13.40 35.19 17.48
C ARG A 304 -13.86 36.46 18.21
N SER A 305 -13.73 36.48 19.53
CA SER A 305 -14.07 37.66 20.32
C SER A 305 -13.14 38.83 19.99
N VAL A 306 -11.86 38.55 19.76
CA VAL A 306 -10.87 39.53 19.30
C VAL A 306 -11.24 40.09 17.92
N ALA A 307 -11.59 39.22 16.96
CA ALA A 307 -11.95 39.60 15.59
C ALA A 307 -13.21 40.47 15.52
N ASN A 308 -14.15 40.31 16.47
CA ASN A 308 -15.37 41.09 16.52
C ASN A 308 -15.17 42.54 17.03
N LYS A 309 -13.94 42.94 17.34
CA LYS A 309 -13.55 44.31 17.73
C LYS A 309 -14.40 44.87 18.87
N THR A 310 -14.77 44.06 19.86
CA THR A 310 -15.41 44.53 21.06
C THR A 310 -14.38 45.33 21.87
N SER A 311 -14.67 46.56 22.21
CA SER A 311 -13.82 47.40 23.09
C SER A 311 -13.79 46.88 24.52
N GLU A 312 -14.54 45.84 24.83
CA GLU A 312 -14.61 45.21 26.14
C GLU A 312 -13.47 44.18 26.31
N LYS A 313 -12.98 44.10 27.54
CA LYS A 313 -11.99 43.07 27.87
C LYS A 313 -12.60 41.68 27.74
N ILE A 314 -11.83 40.79 27.16
CA ILE A 314 -12.20 39.39 26.93
C ILE A 314 -11.82 38.62 28.21
N LYS A 315 -12.81 37.92 28.78
CA LYS A 315 -12.63 37.10 29.99
C LYS A 315 -12.60 35.64 29.64
N PHE A 316 -11.58 34.94 30.10
CA PHE A 316 -11.46 33.51 29.97
C PHE A 316 -10.64 32.92 31.13
N ARG A 317 -10.70 31.60 31.29
CA ARG A 317 -9.99 30.88 32.35
C ARG A 317 -9.17 29.76 31.74
N ASP A 318 -7.92 29.63 32.19
CA ASP A 318 -7.04 28.57 31.76
C ASP A 318 -7.28 27.23 32.46
N ILE A 319 -6.53 26.18 32.07
CA ILE A 319 -6.62 24.84 32.67
C ILE A 319 -6.17 24.81 34.14
N LEU A 320 -5.39 25.82 34.58
CA LEU A 320 -4.92 25.96 35.94
C LEU A 320 -5.90 26.77 36.80
N ALA A 321 -7.10 27.12 36.27
CA ALA A 321 -8.12 27.94 36.87
C ALA A 321 -7.69 29.40 37.13
N VAL A 322 -6.72 29.92 36.38
CA VAL A 322 -6.32 31.33 36.38
C VAL A 322 -7.32 32.13 35.51
N ASP A 323 -7.86 33.18 36.05
CA ASP A 323 -8.77 34.10 35.33
C ASP A 323 -7.95 35.16 34.59
N TYR A 324 -8.21 35.33 33.32
CA TYR A 324 -7.66 36.37 32.46
C TYR A 324 -8.75 37.40 32.12
N GLU A 325 -8.37 38.65 32.05
CA GLU A 325 -9.20 39.76 31.61
C GLU A 325 -8.35 40.70 30.76
N LEU A 326 -8.22 40.37 29.45
CA LEU A 326 -7.32 41.01 28.51
C LEU A 326 -8.09 41.83 27.48
N THR A 327 -7.45 42.88 26.99
CA THR A 327 -7.94 43.62 25.83
C THR A 327 -7.68 42.86 24.55
N PRO A 328 -8.44 43.08 23.47
CA PRO A 328 -8.14 42.50 22.15
C PRO A 328 -6.71 42.73 21.70
N ASP A 329 -6.17 43.94 21.92
CA ASP A 329 -4.83 44.32 21.51
C ASP A 329 -3.72 43.52 22.23
N GLU A 330 -3.90 43.26 23.56
CA GLU A 330 -2.97 42.42 24.31
C GLU A 330 -2.94 40.98 23.78
N ILE A 331 -4.09 40.45 23.40
CA ILE A 331 -4.17 39.08 22.81
C ILE A 331 -3.55 39.07 21.42
N ILE A 332 -3.84 40.06 20.57
CA ILE A 332 -3.24 40.20 19.23
C ILE A 332 -1.71 40.26 19.32
N GLN A 333 -1.21 41.08 20.25
CA GLN A 333 0.23 41.23 20.45
C GLN A 333 0.91 39.90 20.84
N SER A 334 0.23 39.07 21.62
CA SER A 334 0.75 37.78 22.05
C SER A 334 0.90 36.76 20.87
N VAL A 335 0.12 36.90 19.80
CA VAL A 335 0.11 36.03 18.62
C VAL A 335 0.60 36.71 17.34
N GLN A 336 1.12 37.93 17.44
CA GLN A 336 1.62 38.70 16.31
C GLN A 336 2.63 37.94 15.46
N PRO A 337 3.60 37.19 16.02
CA PRO A 337 4.55 36.40 15.22
C PRO A 337 3.87 35.33 14.39
N ASN A 338 2.79 34.72 14.88
CA ASN A 338 2.04 33.69 14.18
C ASN A 338 1.23 34.31 13.02
N ILE A 339 0.67 35.50 13.21
CA ILE A 339 -0.03 36.25 12.14
C ILE A 339 0.95 36.61 11.03
N ALA A 340 2.15 37.10 11.39
CA ALA A 340 3.19 37.44 10.42
C ALA A 340 3.67 36.20 9.66
N ASN A 341 3.89 35.07 10.34
CA ASN A 341 4.28 33.81 9.70
C ASN A 341 3.23 33.31 8.69
N LEU A 342 1.95 33.40 9.03
CA LEU A 342 0.86 33.07 8.13
C LEU A 342 0.88 33.99 6.88
N ALA A 343 1.07 35.29 7.07
CA ALA A 343 1.15 36.26 5.99
C ALA A 343 2.36 35.99 5.07
N ASP A 344 3.53 35.71 5.65
CA ASP A 344 4.74 35.40 4.91
C ASP A 344 4.59 34.12 4.07
N ALA A 345 3.97 33.08 4.65
CA ALA A 345 3.69 31.84 3.96
C ALA A 345 2.73 32.04 2.76
N ILE A 346 1.67 32.83 2.96
CA ILE A 346 0.74 33.22 1.89
C ILE A 346 1.49 34.03 0.79
N ALA A 347 2.26 35.03 1.19
CA ALA A 347 3.02 35.85 0.23
C ALA A 347 4.02 35.03 -0.56
N LYS A 348 4.76 34.14 0.09
CA LYS A 348 5.70 33.21 -0.55
C LYS A 348 5.00 32.35 -1.60
N GLN A 349 3.87 31.73 -1.25
CA GLN A 349 3.09 30.90 -2.16
C GLN A 349 2.60 31.72 -3.37
N ILE A 350 2.15 32.94 -3.15
CA ILE A 350 1.72 33.85 -4.23
C ILE A 350 2.88 34.13 -5.18
N ILE A 351 4.06 34.47 -4.69
CA ILE A 351 5.24 34.76 -5.52
C ILE A 351 5.70 33.51 -6.27
N GLU A 352 5.70 32.33 -5.63
CA GLU A 352 6.06 31.06 -6.28
C GLU A 352 5.14 30.72 -7.44
N LEU A 353 3.85 30.98 -7.30
CA LEU A 353 2.85 30.69 -8.34
C LEU A 353 2.78 31.77 -9.43
N ASN A 354 2.93 33.04 -9.09
CA ASN A 354 2.71 34.18 -9.99
C ASN A 354 4.02 34.66 -10.66
N GLY A 355 5.18 34.35 -10.06
CA GLY A 355 6.48 34.85 -10.49
C GLY A 355 6.76 36.32 -10.13
N GLU A 356 5.77 37.07 -9.71
CA GLU A 356 5.83 38.48 -9.37
C GLU A 356 4.74 38.87 -8.36
N ALA A 357 4.83 40.06 -7.74
CA ALA A 357 3.75 40.58 -6.90
C ALA A 357 2.50 40.90 -7.74
N PRO A 358 1.31 40.52 -7.22
CA PRO A 358 0.05 40.81 -7.96
C PRO A 358 -0.34 42.30 -7.88
N GLN A 359 -1.33 42.71 -8.68
CA GLN A 359 -1.87 44.05 -8.60
C GLN A 359 -2.76 44.27 -7.36
N ALA A 360 -3.42 43.22 -6.90
CA ALA A 360 -4.19 43.21 -5.65
C ALA A 360 -4.45 41.78 -5.14
N VAL A 361 -4.68 41.66 -3.85
CA VAL A 361 -5.04 40.42 -3.16
C VAL A 361 -6.41 40.56 -2.50
N LEU A 362 -7.28 39.61 -2.78
CA LEU A 362 -8.62 39.49 -2.18
C LEU A 362 -8.57 38.37 -1.15
N LEU A 363 -8.76 38.70 0.13
CA LEU A 363 -8.83 37.74 1.20
C LEU A 363 -10.28 37.40 1.50
N VAL A 364 -10.60 36.10 1.56
CA VAL A 364 -11.92 35.56 1.93
C VAL A 364 -11.76 34.45 2.96
N GLY A 365 -12.87 33.81 3.35
CA GLY A 365 -12.85 32.77 4.38
C GLY A 365 -12.85 33.36 5.80
N GLY A 366 -13.09 32.49 6.79
CA GLY A 366 -13.18 32.89 8.20
C GLY A 366 -11.86 33.39 8.79
N GLY A 367 -10.74 32.81 8.34
CA GLY A 367 -9.38 33.18 8.78
C GLY A 367 -8.97 34.58 8.30
N SER A 368 -9.55 35.08 7.20
CA SER A 368 -9.28 36.44 6.69
C SER A 368 -9.66 37.54 7.68
N LEU A 369 -10.51 37.23 8.67
CA LEU A 369 -10.91 38.14 9.72
C LEU A 369 -9.86 38.28 10.86
N THR A 370 -8.74 37.56 10.77
CA THR A 370 -7.63 37.74 11.70
C THR A 370 -7.13 39.18 11.66
N PRO A 371 -7.11 39.89 12.78
CA PRO A 371 -6.68 41.28 12.82
C PRO A 371 -5.26 41.47 12.28
N HIS A 372 -5.03 42.55 11.56
CA HIS A 372 -3.75 42.92 10.91
C HIS A 372 -3.22 41.97 9.83
N LEU A 373 -3.90 40.87 9.54
CA LEU A 373 -3.45 39.92 8.51
C LEU A 373 -3.37 40.57 7.10
N PRO A 374 -4.35 41.40 6.65
CA PRO A 374 -4.23 42.10 5.38
C PRO A 374 -3.00 43.01 5.28
N GLU A 375 -2.68 43.72 6.38
CA GLU A 375 -1.52 44.63 6.46
C GLU A 375 -0.19 43.84 6.37
N TYR A 376 -0.07 42.71 7.08
CA TYR A 376 1.11 41.85 7.00
C TYR A 376 1.29 41.21 5.61
N VAL A 377 0.20 40.76 4.99
CA VAL A 377 0.23 40.24 3.62
C VAL A 377 0.67 41.33 2.62
N ALA A 378 0.17 42.56 2.80
CA ALA A 378 0.57 43.70 1.96
C ALA A 378 2.06 44.01 2.15
N GLU A 379 2.56 44.02 3.37
CA GLU A 379 3.98 44.24 3.70
C GLU A 379 4.86 43.15 3.06
N ALA A 380 4.53 41.87 3.29
CA ALA A 380 5.26 40.72 2.76
C ALA A 380 5.32 40.71 1.21
N LEU A 381 4.27 41.19 0.54
CA LEU A 381 4.23 41.33 -0.93
C LEU A 381 4.75 42.68 -1.44
N SER A 382 5.17 43.59 -0.53
CA SER A 382 5.56 44.96 -0.88
C SER A 382 4.46 45.71 -1.65
N LEU A 383 3.19 45.47 -1.30
CA LEU A 383 2.02 46.14 -1.88
C LEU A 383 1.55 47.29 -0.97
N PRO A 384 0.94 48.35 -1.56
CA PRO A 384 0.21 49.34 -0.76
C PRO A 384 -0.94 48.66 0.03
N ALA A 385 -1.12 49.00 1.29
CA ALA A 385 -2.13 48.38 2.17
C ALA A 385 -3.55 48.29 1.54
N PRO A 386 -4.08 49.31 0.80
CA PRO A 386 -5.38 49.20 0.16
C PRO A 386 -5.47 48.18 -0.99
N ARG A 387 -4.36 47.60 -1.42
CA ARG A 387 -4.31 46.52 -2.44
C ARG A 387 -4.53 45.12 -1.86
N VAL A 388 -4.57 44.98 -0.58
CA VAL A 388 -4.92 43.72 0.11
C VAL A 388 -6.15 43.98 0.95
N ALA A 389 -7.26 43.32 0.65
CA ALA A 389 -8.53 43.57 1.31
C ALA A 389 -9.36 42.31 1.57
N VAL A 390 -9.98 42.25 2.73
CA VAL A 390 -11.00 41.25 3.03
C VAL A 390 -12.26 41.54 2.24
N ARG A 391 -12.73 40.55 1.49
CA ARG A 391 -13.93 40.66 0.66
C ARG A 391 -15.10 39.89 1.25
N ARG A 392 -16.25 40.44 1.05
CA ARG A 392 -17.54 39.87 1.48
C ARG A 392 -18.45 39.71 0.26
N PRO A 393 -19.41 38.77 0.32
CA PRO A 393 -20.36 38.60 -0.80
C PRO A 393 -21.50 39.59 -0.70
N ASP A 394 -21.23 40.88 -1.01
CA ASP A 394 -22.26 41.93 -0.88
C ASP A 394 -23.28 41.82 -2.04
N THR A 395 -22.81 41.61 -3.25
CA THR A 395 -23.63 41.39 -4.47
C THR A 395 -22.92 40.38 -5.33
N ILE A 396 -23.65 39.39 -5.83
CA ILE A 396 -23.14 38.34 -6.71
C ILE A 396 -24.06 38.28 -7.92
N ASP A 397 -23.49 38.42 -9.13
CA ASP A 397 -24.26 38.29 -10.38
C ASP A 397 -24.96 36.92 -10.44
N GLY A 398 -26.26 36.92 -10.70
CA GLY A 398 -27.08 35.70 -10.77
C GLY A 398 -27.58 35.18 -9.44
N ILE A 399 -27.44 35.95 -8.33
CA ILE A 399 -28.08 35.66 -7.04
C ILE A 399 -28.97 36.84 -6.67
N ALA A 400 -30.29 36.62 -6.56
CA ALA A 400 -31.29 37.68 -6.35
C ALA A 400 -31.10 38.44 -5.04
N SER A 401 -30.83 37.77 -3.94
CA SER A 401 -30.54 38.36 -2.64
C SER A 401 -29.72 37.48 -1.74
N ILE A 402 -28.81 38.06 -0.94
CA ILE A 402 -27.96 37.35 -0.02
C ILE A 402 -28.48 37.55 1.39
N PRO A 403 -28.91 36.46 2.09
CA PRO A 403 -29.33 36.51 3.50
C PRO A 403 -28.22 37.07 4.41
N LYS A 404 -28.62 37.67 5.55
CA LYS A 404 -27.66 38.26 6.51
C LYS A 404 -26.62 37.25 6.99
N GLU A 405 -27.02 36.02 7.16
CA GLU A 405 -26.21 34.90 7.66
C GLU A 405 -25.06 34.53 6.66
N LEU A 406 -25.21 34.92 5.38
CA LEU A 406 -24.25 34.68 4.31
C LEU A 406 -23.49 35.94 3.88
N LYS A 407 -23.48 37.02 4.66
CA LYS A 407 -22.76 38.28 4.35
C LYS A 407 -21.34 38.34 4.90
N ALA A 408 -20.88 37.30 5.59
CA ALA A 408 -19.52 37.23 6.10
C ALA A 408 -18.54 36.66 5.02
N PRO A 409 -17.24 36.92 5.13
CA PRO A 409 -16.25 36.46 4.14
C PRO A 409 -16.22 34.93 3.96
N ASP A 410 -16.57 34.17 4.97
CA ASP A 410 -16.65 32.70 4.96
C ASP A 410 -17.86 32.15 4.18
N ALA A 411 -18.75 32.99 3.72
CA ALA A 411 -19.88 32.61 2.85
C ALA A 411 -19.56 32.71 1.35
N VAL A 412 -18.38 33.24 0.97
CA VAL A 412 -18.00 33.39 -0.44
C VAL A 412 -17.92 32.05 -1.13
N THR A 413 -17.20 31.09 -0.56
CA THR A 413 -17.03 29.74 -1.11
C THR A 413 -18.33 28.96 -1.18
N PRO A 414 -19.20 28.87 -0.12
CA PRO A 414 -20.52 28.24 -0.22
C PRO A 414 -21.41 28.80 -1.33
N LEU A 415 -21.43 30.13 -1.51
CA LEU A 415 -22.17 30.79 -2.57
C LEU A 415 -21.58 30.51 -3.94
N GLY A 416 -20.27 30.37 -4.03
CA GLY A 416 -19.55 29.97 -5.24
C GLY A 416 -19.88 28.55 -5.67
N ILE A 417 -19.95 27.62 -4.73
CA ILE A 417 -20.38 26.24 -4.98
C ILE A 417 -21.79 26.23 -5.57
N LEU A 418 -22.71 26.97 -4.93
CA LEU A 418 -24.09 27.10 -5.43
C LEU A 418 -24.15 27.66 -6.85
N LYS A 419 -23.36 28.71 -7.13
CA LYS A 419 -23.29 29.33 -8.46
C LYS A 419 -22.75 28.41 -9.53
N ILE A 420 -21.69 27.63 -9.23
CA ILE A 420 -21.13 26.63 -10.14
C ILE A 420 -22.15 25.52 -10.40
N ALA A 421 -22.86 25.07 -9.36
CA ALA A 421 -23.92 24.08 -9.52
C ALA A 421 -25.02 24.52 -10.49
N SER A 422 -25.34 25.81 -10.52
CA SER A 422 -26.34 26.35 -11.47
C SER A 422 -25.86 26.36 -12.93
N LEU A 423 -24.56 26.40 -13.16
CA LEU A 423 -24.00 26.45 -14.52
C LEU A 423 -23.93 25.09 -15.21
N ASN A 424 -24.32 23.98 -14.50
CA ASN A 424 -24.32 22.62 -15.02
C ASN A 424 -22.99 22.16 -15.67
N THR A 425 -21.86 22.72 -15.25
CA THR A 425 -20.58 22.58 -15.95
C THR A 425 -19.83 21.29 -15.59
N LEU A 426 -20.11 20.69 -14.44
CA LEU A 426 -19.34 19.56 -13.92
C LEU A 426 -20.27 18.56 -13.21
N HIS A 427 -20.56 17.43 -13.84
CA HIS A 427 -21.39 16.36 -13.27
C HIS A 427 -20.58 15.11 -13.03
N PHE A 428 -20.97 14.35 -12.00
CA PHE A 428 -20.53 12.96 -11.86
C PHE A 428 -21.53 12.03 -12.52
N LEU A 429 -21.01 10.99 -13.16
CA LEU A 429 -21.75 9.91 -13.74
C LEU A 429 -21.44 8.66 -12.91
N SER A 430 -22.43 8.13 -12.21
CA SER A 430 -22.29 6.88 -11.46
C SER A 430 -22.41 5.69 -12.39
N VAL A 431 -21.43 4.78 -12.36
CA VAL A 431 -21.44 3.51 -13.09
C VAL A 431 -21.07 2.36 -12.16
N TYR A 432 -21.52 1.18 -12.45
CA TYR A 432 -21.19 -0.02 -11.71
C TYR A 432 -20.20 -0.86 -12.52
N VAL A 433 -19.03 -1.14 -11.95
CA VAL A 433 -18.04 -2.06 -12.52
C VAL A 433 -17.91 -3.26 -11.60
N ASN A 434 -18.29 -4.46 -12.07
CA ASN A 434 -18.40 -5.68 -11.29
C ASN A 434 -19.17 -5.44 -9.97
N ASP A 435 -20.36 -4.84 -10.10
CA ASP A 435 -21.30 -4.50 -9.02
C ASP A 435 -20.80 -3.47 -7.99
N LYS A 436 -19.62 -2.92 -8.16
CA LYS A 436 -19.10 -1.83 -7.34
C LYS A 436 -19.35 -0.49 -8.03
N GLU A 437 -19.94 0.46 -7.32
CA GLU A 437 -20.21 1.80 -7.82
C GLU A 437 -18.93 2.63 -7.92
N TYR A 438 -18.80 3.33 -9.04
CA TYR A 438 -17.75 4.31 -9.32
C TYR A 438 -18.35 5.58 -9.86
N SER A 439 -17.88 6.72 -9.39
CA SER A 439 -18.26 8.02 -9.90
C SER A 439 -17.21 8.51 -10.90
N LEU A 440 -17.63 8.74 -12.12
CA LEU A 440 -16.78 9.30 -13.17
C LEU A 440 -17.12 10.77 -13.40
N PHE A 441 -16.10 11.53 -13.66
CA PHE A 441 -16.26 12.94 -13.99
C PHE A 441 -16.76 13.09 -15.43
N ASN A 442 -17.99 13.60 -15.60
CA ASN A 442 -18.65 13.67 -16.90
C ASN A 442 -18.34 15.02 -17.60
N PHE A 443 -17.22 15.08 -18.29
CA PHE A 443 -16.81 16.23 -19.09
C PHE A 443 -16.88 15.97 -20.60
N ARG A 444 -17.14 14.71 -21.02
CA ARG A 444 -17.34 14.27 -22.41
C ARG A 444 -18.23 13.03 -22.41
N ASP A 445 -18.56 12.53 -23.57
CA ASP A 445 -19.14 11.19 -23.68
C ASP A 445 -18.14 10.16 -23.16
N LEU A 446 -18.42 9.64 -21.96
CA LEU A 446 -17.57 8.67 -21.29
C LEU A 446 -17.76 7.29 -21.90
N THR A 447 -16.69 6.52 -21.91
CA THR A 447 -16.64 5.19 -22.51
C THR A 447 -16.42 4.09 -21.47
N VAL A 448 -16.59 2.85 -21.88
CA VAL A 448 -16.26 1.67 -21.08
C VAL A 448 -14.81 1.71 -20.60
N SER A 449 -13.87 2.17 -21.45
CA SER A 449 -12.46 2.31 -21.04
C SER A 449 -12.27 3.30 -19.90
N ASP A 450 -13.03 4.41 -19.88
CA ASP A 450 -12.98 5.39 -18.79
C ASP A 450 -13.45 4.77 -17.46
N ALA A 451 -14.53 3.98 -17.49
CA ALA A 451 -15.04 3.26 -16.31
C ALA A 451 -14.02 2.25 -15.78
N LEU A 452 -13.37 1.51 -16.67
CA LEU A 452 -12.36 0.52 -16.29
C LEU A 452 -11.12 1.18 -15.67
N LEU A 453 -10.62 2.26 -16.26
CA LEU A 453 -9.50 3.02 -15.72
C LEU A 453 -9.84 3.57 -14.32
N THR A 454 -11.03 4.14 -14.18
CA THR A 454 -11.51 4.66 -12.88
C THR A 454 -11.65 3.56 -11.83
N SER A 455 -12.01 2.34 -12.23
CA SER A 455 -12.07 1.19 -11.32
C SER A 455 -10.69 0.67 -10.90
N GLY A 456 -9.60 1.24 -11.42
CA GLY A 456 -8.23 0.78 -11.18
C GLY A 456 -7.80 -0.40 -12.05
N MET A 457 -8.58 -0.76 -13.07
CA MET A 457 -8.22 -1.83 -14.00
C MET A 457 -7.28 -1.32 -15.08
N HIS A 458 -6.14 -1.99 -15.24
CA HIS A 458 -5.20 -1.68 -16.31
C HIS A 458 -5.67 -2.28 -17.63
N LEU A 459 -6.03 -1.46 -18.61
CA LEU A 459 -6.50 -1.91 -19.92
C LEU A 459 -5.52 -2.88 -20.62
N LYS A 460 -4.22 -2.68 -20.45
CA LYS A 460 -3.18 -3.56 -21.01
C LYS A 460 -3.17 -4.98 -20.38
N LYS A 461 -3.76 -5.13 -19.20
CA LYS A 461 -3.83 -6.41 -18.47
C LYS A 461 -5.18 -7.11 -18.62
N LEU A 462 -6.12 -6.51 -19.33
CA LEU A 462 -7.45 -7.10 -19.53
C LEU A 462 -7.40 -8.33 -20.42
N ASN A 463 -6.64 -8.28 -21.50
CA ASN A 463 -6.47 -9.42 -22.42
C ASN A 463 -5.35 -10.32 -21.94
N GLY A 464 -5.59 -11.61 -22.00
CA GLY A 464 -4.56 -12.61 -21.73
C GLY A 464 -3.42 -12.47 -22.73
N LYS A 465 -2.20 -12.54 -22.23
CA LYS A 465 -0.98 -12.53 -23.06
C LYS A 465 -0.81 -13.88 -23.74
N PRO A 466 -0.20 -13.94 -24.91
CA PRO A 466 0.25 -15.22 -25.47
C PRO A 466 1.17 -15.93 -24.48
N GLY A 467 1.01 -17.22 -24.32
CA GLY A 467 1.94 -18.07 -23.56
C GLY A 467 3.34 -17.94 -24.15
N LEU A 468 4.32 -17.89 -23.28
CA LEU A 468 5.71 -17.84 -23.72
C LEU A 468 6.02 -19.10 -24.54
N GLY A 469 6.51 -18.91 -25.75
CA GLY A 469 7.10 -20.00 -26.53
C GLY A 469 8.43 -20.40 -25.92
N ILE A 470 8.88 -21.62 -26.21
CA ILE A 470 10.21 -22.08 -25.85
C ILE A 470 11.08 -22.18 -27.10
N MET A 471 12.37 -21.94 -26.94
CA MET A 471 13.36 -22.18 -27.95
C MET A 471 14.23 -23.33 -27.48
N VAL A 472 14.38 -24.38 -28.33
CA VAL A 472 15.17 -25.55 -28.03
C VAL A 472 16.14 -25.78 -29.15
N THR A 473 17.33 -26.30 -28.85
CA THR A 473 18.32 -26.70 -29.84
C THR A 473 18.36 -28.22 -29.87
N ILE A 474 18.06 -28.81 -31.01
CA ILE A 474 18.08 -30.28 -31.19
C ILE A 474 19.16 -30.66 -32.20
N ASN A 475 20.17 -31.37 -31.74
CA ASN A 475 21.34 -31.75 -32.54
C ASN A 475 21.99 -30.55 -33.26
N GLY A 476 22.03 -29.38 -32.61
CA GLY A 476 22.60 -28.14 -33.15
C GLY A 476 21.63 -27.30 -33.99
N GLU A 477 20.39 -27.74 -34.23
CA GLU A 477 19.36 -26.98 -34.92
C GLU A 477 18.41 -26.32 -33.92
N SER A 478 18.27 -25.00 -33.99
CA SER A 478 17.33 -24.26 -33.13
C SER A 478 15.89 -24.36 -33.63
N LYS A 479 14.97 -24.74 -32.75
CA LYS A 479 13.53 -24.85 -33.03
C LYS A 479 12.73 -23.99 -32.03
N SER A 480 11.84 -23.18 -32.58
CA SER A 480 10.91 -22.37 -31.77
C SER A 480 9.56 -23.09 -31.66
N ILE A 481 9.12 -23.33 -30.44
CA ILE A 481 7.85 -23.97 -30.11
C ILE A 481 6.95 -22.94 -29.44
N ARG A 482 5.82 -22.63 -30.08
CA ARG A 482 4.93 -21.56 -29.62
C ARG A 482 4.04 -22.02 -28.45
N GLY A 483 3.81 -21.13 -27.50
CA GLY A 483 2.78 -21.30 -26.49
C GLY A 483 1.37 -21.09 -27.06
N THR A 484 0.37 -21.33 -26.25
CA THR A 484 -1.03 -21.08 -26.63
C THR A 484 -1.33 -19.58 -26.62
N MET A 485 -2.29 -19.15 -27.43
CA MET A 485 -2.76 -17.77 -27.39
C MET A 485 -3.56 -17.52 -26.11
N GLY A 486 -3.39 -16.34 -25.50
CA GLY A 486 -4.25 -15.90 -24.43
C GLY A 486 -5.67 -15.61 -24.94
N THR A 487 -6.64 -15.64 -24.06
CA THR A 487 -8.02 -15.29 -24.38
C THR A 487 -8.25 -13.78 -24.21
N PRO A 488 -9.10 -13.14 -25.03
CA PRO A 488 -9.49 -11.76 -24.84
C PRO A 488 -10.38 -11.62 -23.59
N ALA A 489 -10.42 -10.41 -23.01
CA ALA A 489 -11.35 -10.06 -21.97
C ALA A 489 -12.80 -10.11 -22.51
N GLN A 490 -13.73 -10.51 -21.66
CA GLN A 490 -15.17 -10.42 -21.94
C GLN A 490 -15.74 -9.21 -21.22
N LEU A 491 -16.29 -8.28 -21.98
CA LEU A 491 -16.92 -7.06 -21.49
C LEU A 491 -18.41 -7.10 -21.81
N THR A 492 -19.23 -6.86 -20.80
CA THR A 492 -20.69 -6.68 -21.00
C THR A 492 -21.15 -5.40 -20.33
N LEU A 493 -21.90 -4.60 -21.07
CA LEU A 493 -22.50 -3.35 -20.61
C LEU A 493 -24.03 -3.55 -20.59
N ASP A 494 -24.63 -3.36 -19.42
CA ASP A 494 -26.08 -3.54 -19.19
C ASP A 494 -26.60 -4.92 -19.66
N GLY A 495 -25.73 -5.96 -19.61
CA GLY A 495 -26.01 -7.34 -20.00
C GLY A 495 -25.69 -7.69 -21.45
N GLU A 496 -25.32 -6.75 -22.29
CA GLU A 496 -24.95 -6.96 -23.70
C GLU A 496 -23.43 -6.89 -23.89
N SER A 497 -22.90 -7.69 -24.84
CA SER A 497 -21.47 -7.65 -25.17
C SER A 497 -21.09 -6.27 -25.71
N THR A 498 -19.95 -5.73 -25.25
CA THR A 498 -19.55 -4.38 -25.55
C THR A 498 -18.05 -4.26 -25.91
N THR A 499 -17.65 -3.09 -26.37
CA THR A 499 -16.26 -2.73 -26.67
C THR A 499 -15.78 -1.65 -25.71
N LEU A 500 -14.46 -1.40 -25.69
CA LEU A 500 -13.85 -0.37 -24.84
C LEU A 500 -14.31 1.04 -25.18
N ASP A 501 -14.68 1.29 -26.43
CA ASP A 501 -15.09 2.61 -26.93
C ASP A 501 -16.61 2.86 -26.82
N ALA A 502 -17.38 1.90 -26.32
CA ALA A 502 -18.81 2.07 -26.16
C ALA A 502 -19.13 3.13 -25.11
N SER A 503 -20.09 4.01 -25.41
CA SER A 503 -20.53 5.07 -24.50
C SER A 503 -21.27 4.49 -23.29
N ILE A 504 -21.02 5.08 -22.11
CA ILE A 504 -21.67 4.73 -20.85
C ILE A 504 -22.60 5.85 -20.39
N LYS A 505 -23.64 5.50 -19.63
CA LYS A 505 -24.62 6.43 -19.06
C LYS A 505 -24.64 6.29 -17.54
N SER A 506 -25.28 7.24 -16.86
CA SER A 506 -25.50 7.13 -15.43
C SER A 506 -26.32 5.87 -15.11
N GLY A 507 -25.85 5.05 -14.16
CA GLY A 507 -26.45 3.78 -13.79
C GLY A 507 -26.02 2.57 -14.62
N SER A 508 -25.22 2.76 -15.68
CA SER A 508 -24.69 1.65 -16.50
C SER A 508 -23.94 0.63 -15.68
N ARG A 509 -24.17 -0.66 -15.98
CA ARG A 509 -23.57 -1.81 -15.31
C ARG A 509 -22.58 -2.52 -16.23
N LEU A 510 -21.31 -2.39 -15.92
CA LEU A 510 -20.21 -3.01 -16.65
C LEU A 510 -19.74 -4.26 -15.88
N GLN A 511 -19.83 -5.43 -16.53
CA GLN A 511 -19.22 -6.65 -16.04
C GLN A 511 -17.98 -6.97 -16.85
N VAL A 512 -16.89 -7.27 -16.16
CA VAL A 512 -15.59 -7.50 -16.76
C VAL A 512 -15.04 -8.84 -16.27
N LYS A 513 -14.81 -9.74 -17.21
CA LYS A 513 -14.02 -10.96 -16.98
C LYS A 513 -12.71 -10.82 -17.72
N PRO A 514 -11.58 -10.66 -17.01
CA PRO A 514 -10.27 -10.60 -17.65
C PRO A 514 -10.00 -11.85 -18.47
N GLY A 515 -9.29 -11.67 -19.57
CA GLY A 515 -8.77 -12.78 -20.34
C GLY A 515 -7.77 -13.59 -19.54
N VAL A 516 -7.57 -14.82 -19.92
CA VAL A 516 -6.61 -15.74 -19.29
C VAL A 516 -5.36 -15.79 -20.17
N ASP A 517 -4.20 -15.71 -19.54
CA ASP A 517 -2.93 -15.84 -20.24
C ASP A 517 -2.81 -17.23 -20.90
N GLY A 518 -2.24 -17.28 -22.08
CA GLY A 518 -1.88 -18.50 -22.74
C GLY A 518 -0.80 -19.26 -21.96
N LEU A 519 -0.77 -20.55 -22.11
CA LEU A 519 0.17 -21.43 -21.43
C LEU A 519 1.40 -21.64 -22.31
N ALA A 520 2.56 -21.84 -21.68
CA ALA A 520 3.74 -22.33 -22.35
C ALA A 520 3.45 -23.72 -22.97
N PRO A 521 4.10 -24.09 -24.07
CA PRO A 521 3.88 -25.38 -24.69
C PRO A 521 4.38 -26.50 -23.77
N LYS A 522 3.57 -27.56 -23.65
CA LYS A 522 3.96 -28.83 -23.02
C LYS A 522 4.13 -29.86 -24.12
N VAL A 523 5.36 -30.10 -24.49
CA VAL A 523 5.73 -31.01 -25.61
C VAL A 523 6.82 -31.94 -25.15
N SER A 524 6.78 -33.16 -25.62
CA SER A 524 7.80 -34.16 -25.31
C SER A 524 8.84 -34.24 -26.41
N LEU A 525 10.02 -34.72 -26.05
CA LEU A 525 11.11 -34.94 -27.01
C LEU A 525 10.73 -35.91 -28.15
N ARG A 526 9.82 -36.84 -27.88
CA ARG A 526 9.25 -37.79 -28.84
C ARG A 526 8.67 -37.11 -30.09
N ASP A 527 8.13 -35.92 -29.93
CA ASP A 527 7.49 -35.20 -31.03
C ASP A 527 8.50 -34.59 -32.01
N TYR A 528 9.79 -34.57 -31.64
CA TYR A 528 10.85 -33.88 -32.38
C TYR A 528 12.05 -34.74 -32.74
N VAL A 529 12.22 -35.92 -32.10
CA VAL A 529 13.39 -36.81 -32.30
C VAL A 529 12.97 -38.21 -32.64
N SER A 530 13.51 -38.74 -33.73
CA SER A 530 13.45 -40.15 -34.10
C SER A 530 14.78 -40.81 -33.81
N LEU A 531 14.78 -41.89 -33.05
CA LEU A 531 16.02 -42.62 -32.73
C LEU A 531 16.42 -43.61 -33.85
N PRO A 532 17.73 -43.78 -34.13
CA PRO A 532 18.20 -44.84 -34.97
C PRO A 532 17.98 -46.24 -34.33
N PRO A 533 18.11 -47.33 -35.12
CA PRO A 533 17.88 -48.69 -34.62
C PRO A 533 18.81 -49.04 -33.45
N ALA A 534 18.27 -49.83 -32.52
CA ALA A 534 19.01 -50.28 -31.33
C ALA A 534 20.06 -51.33 -31.66
N LYS A 535 21.20 -51.31 -30.95
CA LYS A 535 22.22 -52.36 -30.98
C LYS A 535 21.96 -53.38 -29.86
N ALA A 536 22.21 -54.65 -30.12
CA ALA A 536 22.06 -55.73 -29.14
C ALA A 536 23.38 -55.92 -28.38
N ILE A 537 23.30 -55.91 -27.03
CA ILE A 537 24.40 -56.24 -26.08
C ILE A 537 23.83 -57.20 -25.04
N TYR A 538 24.62 -58.18 -24.61
CA TYR A 538 24.25 -59.11 -23.54
C TYR A 538 24.85 -58.64 -22.22
N ILE A 539 24.01 -58.46 -21.22
CA ILE A 539 24.45 -58.10 -19.86
C ILE A 539 23.88 -59.11 -18.89
N ASN A 540 24.76 -59.77 -18.15
CA ASN A 540 24.40 -60.86 -17.22
C ASN A 540 23.55 -61.97 -17.89
N GLY A 541 23.83 -62.25 -19.18
CA GLY A 541 23.10 -63.23 -19.96
C GLY A 541 21.76 -62.77 -20.57
N GLU A 542 21.33 -61.54 -20.28
CA GLU A 542 20.12 -60.92 -20.85
C GLU A 542 20.47 -60.01 -22.01
N ILE A 543 19.61 -60.02 -23.06
CA ILE A 543 19.80 -59.17 -24.23
C ILE A 543 19.22 -57.80 -24.02
N PHE A 544 20.02 -56.75 -24.21
CA PHE A 544 19.62 -55.36 -24.16
C PHE A 544 19.71 -54.70 -25.51
N GLN A 545 18.66 -54.00 -25.90
CA GLN A 545 18.63 -53.16 -27.08
C GLN A 545 19.15 -51.76 -26.71
N ILE A 546 20.38 -51.45 -27.14
CA ILE A 546 21.02 -50.18 -26.82
C ILE A 546 20.66 -49.17 -27.90
N THR A 547 19.92 -48.17 -27.51
CA THR A 547 19.64 -47.00 -28.35
C THR A 547 20.62 -45.88 -28.03
N PRO A 548 20.84 -44.93 -28.95
CA PRO A 548 21.63 -43.76 -28.69
C PRO A 548 21.14 -43.06 -27.41
N GLN A 549 22.07 -42.52 -26.65
CA GLN A 549 21.75 -41.74 -25.44
C GLN A 549 21.22 -40.40 -25.85
N LEU A 550 20.04 -40.11 -25.30
CA LEU A 550 19.47 -38.80 -25.38
C LEU A 550 19.98 -37.98 -24.19
N LEU A 551 20.46 -36.79 -24.49
CA LEU A 551 20.91 -35.84 -23.47
C LEU A 551 20.14 -34.55 -23.63
N ALA A 552 19.63 -34.03 -22.50
CA ALA A 552 19.10 -32.69 -22.36
C ALA A 552 20.06 -31.89 -21.46
N ASN A 553 20.67 -30.86 -22.00
CA ASN A 553 21.67 -30.04 -21.27
C ASN A 553 22.78 -30.93 -20.65
N ASP A 554 23.33 -31.83 -21.42
CA ASP A 554 24.34 -32.83 -21.02
C ASP A 554 23.87 -33.83 -19.92
N GLN A 555 22.58 -33.87 -19.61
CA GLN A 555 22.00 -34.83 -18.66
C GLN A 555 21.19 -35.90 -19.43
N PRO A 556 21.30 -37.18 -19.06
CA PRO A 556 20.52 -38.23 -19.68
C PRO A 556 19.01 -38.00 -19.55
N CYS A 557 18.30 -38.18 -20.65
CA CYS A 557 16.85 -38.09 -20.71
C CYS A 557 16.26 -39.22 -21.56
N ASP A 558 14.94 -39.33 -21.56
CA ASP A 558 14.19 -40.24 -22.44
C ASP A 558 13.34 -39.47 -23.46
N LEU A 559 12.64 -40.19 -24.33
CA LEU A 559 11.76 -39.59 -25.33
C LEU A 559 10.53 -38.88 -24.72
N ASP A 560 10.20 -39.20 -23.48
CA ASP A 560 9.08 -38.56 -22.75
C ASP A 560 9.51 -37.31 -21.98
N TYR A 561 10.79 -36.92 -22.11
CA TYR A 561 11.32 -35.69 -21.54
C TYR A 561 10.51 -34.48 -22.00
N GLU A 562 9.97 -33.70 -21.09
CA GLU A 562 9.24 -32.44 -21.37
C GLU A 562 10.25 -31.32 -21.66
N LEU A 563 10.22 -30.84 -22.92
CA LEU A 563 11.13 -29.80 -23.39
C LEU A 563 10.91 -28.46 -22.69
N LYS A 564 11.99 -27.82 -22.27
CA LYS A 564 12.02 -26.52 -21.62
C LYS A 564 12.72 -25.47 -22.48
N ASP A 565 12.51 -24.21 -22.13
CA ASP A 565 13.16 -23.11 -22.83
C ASP A 565 14.68 -23.17 -22.69
N ASN A 566 15.37 -22.98 -23.82
CA ASN A 566 16.83 -23.08 -23.98
C ASN A 566 17.40 -24.48 -23.74
N ASP A 567 16.59 -25.56 -23.83
CA ASP A 567 17.14 -26.90 -23.79
C ASP A 567 18.00 -27.16 -25.00
N GLU A 568 19.19 -27.74 -24.75
CA GLU A 568 20.08 -28.28 -25.74
C GLU A 568 19.98 -29.81 -25.73
N ILE A 569 19.35 -30.36 -26.77
CA ILE A 569 19.12 -31.79 -26.91
C ILE A 569 20.14 -32.36 -27.87
N THR A 570 20.89 -33.35 -27.40
CA THR A 570 21.82 -34.11 -28.23
C THR A 570 21.48 -35.59 -28.20
N CYS A 571 21.49 -36.20 -29.37
CA CYS A 571 21.39 -37.64 -29.52
C CYS A 571 22.80 -38.19 -29.75
N ARG A 572 23.38 -38.78 -28.70
CA ARG A 572 24.75 -39.28 -28.69
C ARG A 572 24.76 -40.79 -28.80
N GLU A 573 25.55 -41.31 -29.74
CA GLU A 573 25.76 -42.73 -29.81
C GLU A 573 26.47 -43.25 -28.55
N ILE A 574 25.92 -44.32 -27.99
CA ILE A 574 26.47 -44.98 -26.81
C ILE A 574 27.53 -45.96 -27.28
N LYS A 575 28.78 -45.83 -26.80
CA LYS A 575 29.93 -46.59 -27.32
C LYS A 575 30.72 -47.38 -26.29
N ASN A 576 30.72 -46.93 -25.02
CA ASN A 576 31.53 -47.54 -23.98
C ASN A 576 30.70 -48.30 -22.95
N ALA A 577 31.34 -49.20 -22.19
CA ALA A 577 30.71 -50.07 -21.21
C ALA A 577 29.90 -49.28 -20.19
N GLY A 578 30.43 -48.15 -19.69
CA GLY A 578 29.75 -47.34 -18.71
C GLY A 578 28.48 -46.65 -19.24
N GLU A 579 28.49 -46.23 -20.49
CA GLU A 579 27.33 -45.64 -21.17
C GLU A 579 26.27 -46.70 -21.45
N ILE A 580 26.70 -47.88 -21.92
CA ILE A 580 25.80 -49.01 -22.25
C ILE A 580 25.13 -49.55 -20.98
N LEU A 581 25.89 -49.76 -19.92
CA LEU A 581 25.32 -50.16 -18.62
C LEU A 581 24.30 -49.16 -18.10
N ARG A 582 24.58 -47.84 -18.19
CA ARG A 582 23.62 -46.80 -17.84
C ARG A 582 22.36 -46.85 -18.70
N SER A 583 22.49 -47.03 -19.98
CA SER A 583 21.36 -47.18 -20.89
C SER A 583 20.50 -48.41 -20.55
N ALA A 584 21.13 -49.51 -20.11
CA ALA A 584 20.47 -50.71 -19.60
C ALA A 584 19.98 -50.59 -18.16
N LYS A 585 20.02 -49.36 -17.55
CA LYS A 585 19.57 -49.05 -16.18
C LYS A 585 20.40 -49.71 -15.08
N TYR A 586 21.64 -50.08 -15.34
CA TYR A 586 22.61 -50.41 -14.32
C TYR A 586 23.27 -49.13 -13.77
N GLU A 587 23.80 -49.18 -12.57
CA GLU A 587 24.52 -48.05 -11.95
C GLU A 587 26.06 -48.29 -12.08
N PRO A 588 26.66 -48.07 -13.25
CA PRO A 588 28.04 -48.45 -13.54
C PRO A 588 29.06 -47.56 -12.81
N ALA A 589 28.70 -46.34 -12.47
CA ALA A 589 29.52 -45.44 -11.65
C ALA A 589 29.46 -45.75 -10.16
N GLY A 590 28.68 -46.79 -9.83
CA GLY A 590 28.38 -47.18 -8.46
C GLY A 590 26.94 -46.86 -8.07
N ARG A 591 26.54 -47.53 -7.04
CA ARG A 591 25.20 -47.31 -6.47
C ARG A 591 25.31 -46.34 -5.30
N ARG A 592 24.51 -45.31 -5.37
CA ARG A 592 24.38 -44.37 -4.25
C ARG A 592 23.39 -44.92 -3.23
N PHE A 593 23.86 -45.14 -2.03
CA PHE A 593 23.05 -45.53 -0.92
C PHE A 593 22.75 -44.26 -0.06
N ASN A 594 21.53 -43.80 -0.12
CA ASN A 594 21.10 -42.63 0.64
C ASN A 594 20.65 -43.11 2.04
N TYR A 595 21.06 -42.39 3.04
CA TYR A 595 20.68 -42.65 4.44
C TYR A 595 20.61 -41.29 5.16
N THR A 596 20.11 -41.32 6.37
CA THR A 596 20.13 -40.12 7.22
C THR A 596 20.99 -40.37 8.42
N ILE A 597 21.72 -39.36 8.87
CA ILE A 597 22.44 -39.34 10.15
C ILE A 597 21.82 -38.24 11.01
N ASN A 598 21.18 -38.65 12.10
CA ASN A 598 20.41 -37.73 12.98
C ASN A 598 19.46 -36.83 12.18
N GLY A 599 18.75 -37.39 11.18
CA GLY A 599 17.84 -36.69 10.32
C GLY A 599 18.50 -35.91 9.20
N THR A 600 19.83 -35.77 9.17
CA THR A 600 20.56 -35.10 8.09
C THR A 600 20.82 -36.09 6.96
N PRO A 601 20.40 -35.79 5.70
CA PRO A 601 20.65 -36.65 4.57
C PRO A 601 22.14 -36.83 4.26
N SER A 602 22.55 -38.08 4.02
CA SER A 602 23.91 -38.45 3.62
C SER A 602 23.86 -39.57 2.58
N HIS A 603 25.00 -39.90 2.00
CA HIS A 603 25.06 -40.96 1.02
C HIS A 603 26.43 -41.65 0.94
N TYR A 604 26.44 -42.85 0.39
CA TYR A 604 27.64 -43.64 0.09
C TYR A 604 27.60 -44.11 -1.35
N ASN A 605 28.73 -44.03 -2.07
CA ASN A 605 28.84 -44.45 -3.45
C ASN A 605 29.61 -45.76 -3.50
N GLY A 606 28.91 -46.88 -3.68
CA GLY A 606 29.54 -48.20 -3.86
C GLY A 606 29.96 -48.40 -5.32
N SER A 607 31.08 -49.09 -5.57
CA SER A 607 31.58 -49.36 -6.89
C SER A 607 31.19 -50.78 -7.37
N PRO A 608 30.65 -50.91 -8.61
CA PRO A 608 30.38 -52.22 -9.19
C PRO A 608 31.63 -52.86 -9.77
N GLU A 609 31.58 -54.14 -10.05
CA GLU A 609 32.60 -54.90 -10.80
C GLU A 609 32.07 -55.26 -12.17
N ILE A 610 32.86 -55.01 -13.24
CA ILE A 610 32.45 -55.17 -14.64
C ILE A 610 33.44 -56.02 -15.36
N GLN A 611 32.98 -57.11 -16.03
CA GLN A 611 33.78 -57.99 -16.81
C GLN A 611 33.20 -58.15 -18.19
N ARG A 612 34.05 -58.31 -19.23
CA ARG A 612 33.71 -58.72 -20.58
C ARG A 612 34.44 -60.02 -20.93
N ASN A 613 33.68 -61.03 -21.26
CA ASN A 613 34.23 -62.38 -21.57
C ASN A 613 35.17 -62.90 -20.45
N GLY A 614 34.90 -62.63 -19.16
CA GLY A 614 35.70 -63.03 -18.01
C GLY A 614 36.90 -62.13 -17.69
N GLU A 615 37.18 -61.10 -18.46
CA GLU A 615 38.24 -60.11 -18.22
C GLU A 615 37.63 -58.83 -17.58
N THR A 616 38.24 -58.37 -16.51
CA THR A 616 37.80 -57.07 -15.87
C THR A 616 38.09 -55.93 -16.83
N ILE A 617 37.03 -55.13 -17.08
CA ILE A 617 37.10 -53.95 -17.95
C ILE A 617 36.80 -52.67 -17.17
N THR A 618 37.12 -51.57 -17.82
CA THR A 618 36.80 -50.23 -17.27
C THR A 618 35.55 -49.67 -17.91
N LEU A 619 34.95 -48.69 -17.26
CA LEU A 619 33.77 -47.97 -17.76
C LEU A 619 34.02 -47.31 -19.15
N SER A 620 35.24 -46.96 -19.47
CA SER A 620 35.63 -46.34 -20.74
C SER A 620 35.89 -47.35 -21.89
N THR A 621 35.85 -48.66 -21.61
CA THR A 621 36.09 -49.70 -22.62
C THR A 621 35.00 -49.65 -23.69
N PRO A 622 35.35 -49.51 -24.98
CA PRO A 622 34.40 -49.58 -26.06
C PRO A 622 33.81 -50.99 -26.20
N LEU A 623 32.48 -51.03 -26.49
CA LEU A 623 31.77 -52.29 -26.73
C LEU A 623 31.20 -52.35 -28.13
N GLU A 624 31.15 -53.55 -28.69
CA GLU A 624 30.63 -53.84 -30.03
C GLU A 624 29.28 -54.58 -29.93
N GLU A 625 28.58 -54.66 -31.05
CA GLU A 625 27.34 -55.42 -31.14
C GLU A 625 27.57 -56.89 -30.77
N ASN A 626 26.71 -57.46 -29.92
CA ASN A 626 26.74 -58.82 -29.36
C ASN A 626 27.86 -59.08 -28.32
N ASP A 627 28.50 -58.06 -27.72
CA ASP A 627 29.40 -58.28 -26.56
C ASP A 627 28.61 -58.81 -25.36
N GLU A 628 29.26 -59.70 -24.57
CA GLU A 628 28.72 -60.23 -23.30
C GLU A 628 29.42 -59.57 -22.11
N ILE A 629 28.63 -58.97 -21.23
CA ILE A 629 29.10 -58.24 -20.04
C ILE A 629 28.54 -58.88 -18.80
N ASP A 630 29.39 -59.19 -17.85
CA ASP A 630 28.99 -59.53 -16.49
C ASP A 630 29.12 -58.31 -15.60
N PHE A 631 27.98 -57.84 -15.07
CA PHE A 631 27.92 -56.73 -14.17
C PHE A 631 27.46 -57.13 -12.80
N ILE A 632 28.31 -56.88 -11.79
CA ILE A 632 28.02 -57.17 -10.36
C ILE A 632 27.77 -55.85 -9.65
N GLU A 633 26.58 -55.68 -9.16
CA GLU A 633 26.16 -54.46 -8.46
C GLU A 633 26.99 -54.11 -7.22
N ALA A 634 27.10 -52.82 -6.96
CA ALA A 634 27.75 -52.32 -5.75
C ALA A 634 27.05 -52.77 -4.47
N LYS A 635 27.85 -53.22 -3.49
CA LYS A 635 27.34 -53.66 -2.23
C LYS A 635 27.05 -52.45 -1.29
N PRO A 636 26.02 -52.58 -0.47
CA PRO A 636 25.72 -51.54 0.50
C PRO A 636 26.83 -51.43 1.58
N PRO A 637 27.17 -50.22 2.05
CA PRO A 637 28.24 -50.04 3.03
C PRO A 637 27.86 -50.55 4.40
N LYS A 638 28.88 -50.80 5.22
CA LYS A 638 28.73 -51.03 6.63
C LYS A 638 28.69 -49.70 7.42
N LEU A 639 28.06 -49.69 8.59
CA LEU A 639 27.97 -48.51 9.42
C LEU A 639 29.34 -47.88 9.73
N GLY A 640 30.39 -48.67 9.96
CA GLY A 640 31.73 -48.15 10.22
C GLY A 640 32.41 -47.50 8.99
N GLU A 641 31.88 -47.71 7.77
CA GLU A 641 32.36 -47.06 6.53
C GLU A 641 31.69 -45.69 6.32
N VAL A 642 30.56 -45.45 6.96
CA VAL A 642 29.76 -44.22 6.80
C VAL A 642 29.69 -43.31 8.03
N LEU A 643 30.04 -43.88 9.21
CA LEU A 643 30.05 -43.15 10.47
C LEU A 643 31.29 -43.58 11.29
N ASN A 644 32.19 -42.64 11.54
CA ASN A 644 33.33 -42.89 12.39
C ASN A 644 32.90 -42.86 13.87
N ILE A 645 32.48 -43.98 14.39
CA ILE A 645 31.94 -44.10 15.75
C ILE A 645 32.99 -43.68 16.80
N SER A 646 34.27 -43.89 16.55
CA SER A 646 35.34 -43.53 17.48
C SER A 646 35.59 -42.04 17.64
N GLU A 647 35.18 -41.22 16.64
CA GLU A 647 35.30 -39.77 16.74
C GLU A 647 34.12 -39.11 17.49
N LEU A 648 33.07 -39.87 17.75
CA LEU A 648 31.90 -39.37 18.48
C LEU A 648 32.07 -39.36 20.00
N GLU A 649 33.10 -40.06 20.51
CA GLU A 649 33.51 -40.01 21.90
C GLU A 649 34.35 -38.77 22.16
N THR A 650 33.79 -37.80 22.83
CA THR A 650 34.51 -36.55 23.09
C THR A 650 34.99 -36.48 24.52
N HIS A 651 36.15 -35.91 24.63
CA HIS A 651 36.79 -35.61 25.89
C HIS A 651 36.82 -34.08 26.08
N MET A 652 36.56 -33.61 27.27
CA MET A 652 36.81 -32.25 27.69
C MET A 652 38.26 -32.13 28.16
N LEU A 653 38.95 -31.12 27.64
CA LEU A 653 40.33 -30.81 28.09
C LEU A 653 40.26 -29.75 29.17
N ILE A 654 40.76 -30.09 30.37
CA ILE A 654 40.84 -29.18 31.51
C ILE A 654 42.26 -29.16 32.02
N SER A 655 42.77 -28.01 32.35
CA SER A 655 44.07 -27.87 32.99
C SER A 655 43.93 -28.02 34.48
N PHE A 656 44.47 -29.10 35.07
CA PHE A 656 44.50 -29.30 36.51
C PHE A 656 45.93 -29.11 37.04
N ASN A 657 46.15 -28.11 37.89
CA ASN A 657 47.47 -27.71 38.37
C ASN A 657 48.50 -27.64 37.26
N LYS A 658 48.13 -27.00 36.12
CA LYS A 658 48.93 -26.85 34.89
C LYS A 658 49.20 -28.17 34.13
N THR A 659 48.56 -29.28 34.49
CA THR A 659 48.61 -30.54 33.76
C THR A 659 47.29 -30.75 33.03
N GLU A 660 47.34 -31.11 31.75
CA GLU A 660 46.14 -31.34 30.95
C GLU A 660 45.48 -32.68 31.35
N CYS A 661 44.20 -32.61 31.73
CA CYS A 661 43.35 -33.73 32.04
C CYS A 661 42.28 -33.93 31.00
N LYS A 662 42.09 -35.16 30.50
CA LYS A 662 41.03 -35.53 29.55
C LYS A 662 39.90 -36.20 30.34
N ILE A 663 38.74 -35.55 30.33
CA ILE A 663 37.56 -36.05 30.99
C ILE A 663 36.57 -36.57 29.96
N PRO A 664 36.17 -37.84 30.01
CA PRO A 664 35.17 -38.35 29.08
C PRO A 664 33.80 -37.68 29.35
N CYS A 665 33.27 -37.04 28.33
CA CYS A 665 32.05 -36.23 28.51
C CYS A 665 30.77 -36.92 28.06
N ALA A 666 30.84 -37.97 27.23
CA ALA A 666 29.65 -38.66 26.74
C ALA A 666 29.91 -40.07 26.25
N SER A 667 28.98 -40.97 26.46
CA SER A 667 28.83 -42.23 25.73
C SER A 667 27.93 -41.99 24.50
N CYS A 668 28.29 -42.58 23.37
CA CYS A 668 27.51 -42.51 22.16
C CYS A 668 26.75 -43.85 21.95
N GLU A 669 25.41 -43.75 21.93
CA GLU A 669 24.57 -44.88 21.52
C GLU A 669 24.20 -44.71 20.06
N VAL A 670 24.51 -45.70 19.23
CA VAL A 670 24.22 -45.66 17.79
C VAL A 670 23.15 -46.69 17.47
N SER A 671 22.16 -46.29 16.70
CA SER A 671 21.11 -47.16 16.17
C SER A 671 20.87 -46.96 14.69
N VAL A 672 20.42 -47.99 14.04
CA VAL A 672 19.99 -47.96 12.63
C VAL A 672 18.52 -48.38 12.58
N ASN A 673 17.67 -47.51 12.03
CA ASN A 673 16.21 -47.69 11.97
C ASN A 673 15.60 -48.02 13.35
N GLY A 674 16.14 -47.40 14.42
CA GLY A 674 15.68 -47.58 15.79
C GLY A 674 16.19 -48.82 16.51
N HIS A 675 17.04 -49.64 15.88
CA HIS A 675 17.67 -50.81 16.47
C HIS A 675 19.14 -50.54 16.81
N PRO A 676 19.65 -50.97 17.96
CA PRO A 676 21.07 -50.84 18.31
C PRO A 676 21.95 -51.41 17.20
N ALA A 677 23.00 -50.69 16.82
CA ALA A 677 23.85 -51.04 15.69
C ALA A 677 25.33 -50.96 16.06
N ASN A 678 26.17 -51.72 15.35
CA ASN A 678 27.63 -51.71 15.46
C ASN A 678 28.29 -51.44 14.11
N ALA A 679 29.62 -51.30 14.09
CA ALA A 679 30.37 -50.95 12.91
C ALA A 679 30.15 -51.90 11.69
N ASN A 680 29.73 -53.13 11.93
CA ASN A 680 29.48 -54.12 10.86
C ASN A 680 28.03 -54.13 10.33
N THR A 681 27.14 -53.31 10.95
CA THR A 681 25.74 -53.21 10.50
C THR A 681 25.67 -52.68 9.08
N ILE A 682 24.93 -53.36 8.21
CA ILE A 682 24.77 -52.97 6.79
C ILE A 682 23.80 -51.80 6.68
N ILE A 683 24.23 -50.75 6.00
CA ILE A 683 23.41 -49.53 5.74
C ILE A 683 22.77 -49.67 4.39
N ARG A 684 21.46 -49.86 4.36
CA ARG A 684 20.65 -49.93 3.15
C ARG A 684 20.15 -48.54 2.72
N ASP A 685 19.72 -48.43 1.50
CA ASP A 685 19.08 -47.20 1.04
C ASP A 685 17.86 -46.86 1.89
N GLY A 686 17.75 -45.62 2.29
CA GLY A 686 16.72 -45.12 3.19
C GLY A 686 16.95 -45.42 4.67
N SER A 687 18.09 -46.02 5.09
CA SER A 687 18.41 -46.27 6.49
C SER A 687 18.49 -44.97 7.30
N ALA A 688 17.86 -44.92 8.45
CA ALA A 688 18.00 -43.84 9.41
C ALA A 688 19.00 -44.20 10.49
N ILE A 689 20.16 -43.61 10.48
CA ILE A 689 21.20 -43.74 11.49
C ILE A 689 20.93 -42.66 12.53
N THR A 690 20.72 -43.04 13.73
CA THR A 690 20.64 -42.09 14.83
C THR A 690 21.70 -42.42 15.87
N TYR A 691 22.39 -41.43 16.30
CA TYR A 691 23.24 -41.52 17.48
C TYR A 691 22.87 -40.42 18.43
N SER A 692 22.76 -40.77 19.67
CA SER A 692 22.55 -39.84 20.76
C SER A 692 23.79 -39.78 21.61
N ARG A 693 24.21 -38.60 21.88
CA ARG A 693 25.24 -38.29 22.83
C ARG A 693 24.54 -37.97 24.15
N SER A 694 24.73 -38.76 25.16
CA SER A 694 24.21 -38.45 26.48
C SER A 694 25.15 -37.49 27.20
N ASP A 695 24.90 -36.23 27.08
CA ASP A 695 25.52 -35.18 27.92
C ASP A 695 24.86 -35.19 29.31
N ASN A 696 24.99 -36.27 30.01
CA ASN A 696 24.23 -36.52 31.25
C ASN A 696 24.96 -36.11 32.50
N LYS A 697 25.72 -35.05 32.52
CA LYS A 697 26.04 -34.26 33.72
C LYS A 697 26.85 -33.04 33.33
N ALA A 698 26.45 -31.89 33.80
CA ALA A 698 27.39 -30.78 33.83
C ALA A 698 28.61 -31.27 34.61
N THR A 699 29.76 -31.38 33.91
CA THR A 699 31.02 -31.74 34.57
C THR A 699 31.30 -30.71 35.65
N ILE A 700 31.52 -31.17 36.84
CA ILE A 700 31.79 -30.28 37.98
C ILE A 700 33.24 -30.45 38.46
N VAL A 701 33.70 -29.58 39.29
CA VAL A 701 35.05 -29.62 39.86
C VAL A 701 35.38 -31.00 40.45
N SER A 702 34.46 -31.64 41.15
CA SER A 702 34.65 -32.99 41.69
C SER A 702 35.02 -34.03 40.63
N ASP A 703 34.42 -33.97 39.46
CA ASP A 703 34.68 -34.89 38.35
C ASP A 703 36.12 -34.74 37.85
N VAL A 704 36.61 -33.49 37.80
CA VAL A 704 37.99 -33.17 37.39
C VAL A 704 38.99 -33.64 38.44
N LEU A 705 38.70 -33.40 39.71
CA LEU A 705 39.55 -33.87 40.83
C LEU A 705 39.66 -35.40 40.87
N LEU A 706 38.55 -36.09 40.58
CA LEU A 706 38.53 -37.54 40.48
C LEU A 706 39.34 -38.06 39.28
N ALA A 707 39.17 -37.45 38.14
CA ALA A 707 39.92 -37.79 36.91
C ALA A 707 41.42 -37.48 37.04
N ALA A 708 41.76 -36.45 37.79
CA ALA A 708 43.14 -36.08 38.11
C ALA A 708 43.74 -36.88 39.31
N GLU A 709 42.98 -37.86 39.83
CA GLU A 709 43.37 -38.69 41.00
C GLU A 709 43.82 -37.84 42.21
N PHE A 710 43.24 -36.63 42.35
CA PHE A 710 43.58 -35.71 43.40
C PHE A 710 43.12 -36.25 44.78
N GLN A 711 44.06 -36.41 45.71
CA GLN A 711 43.77 -36.76 47.11
C GLN A 711 43.89 -35.48 47.96
N PRO A 712 42.80 -35.06 48.62
CA PRO A 712 42.89 -33.91 49.53
C PRO A 712 43.86 -34.20 50.69
N PRO A 713 44.56 -33.21 51.21
CA PRO A 713 45.47 -33.36 52.35
C PRO A 713 44.75 -33.93 53.52
N SER A 714 45.46 -34.87 54.24
CA SER A 714 44.91 -35.46 55.42
C SER A 714 44.65 -34.44 56.53
N ALA A 715 43.66 -34.69 57.39
CA ALA A 715 43.32 -33.78 58.51
C ALA A 715 44.48 -33.49 59.44
N LEU A 716 45.55 -34.30 59.40
CA LEU A 716 46.77 -34.18 60.23
C LEU A 716 47.81 -33.21 59.58
N SER A 717 47.66 -32.79 58.33
CA SER A 717 48.69 -32.08 57.62
C SER A 717 48.74 -30.58 57.91
N LYS A 718 47.95 -30.03 58.84
CA LYS A 718 47.91 -28.58 59.19
C LYS A 718 47.87 -27.61 57.98
N VAL A 719 47.23 -28.01 56.92
CA VAL A 719 47.03 -27.20 55.69
C VAL A 719 45.58 -27.14 55.33
N THR A 720 45.09 -26.04 54.96
CA THR A 720 43.82 -25.90 54.24
C THR A 720 44.10 -25.83 52.74
N PHE A 721 43.17 -26.27 51.94
CA PHE A 721 43.25 -26.11 50.51
C PHE A 721 42.06 -25.33 49.97
N GLN A 722 42.32 -24.60 48.95
CA GLN A 722 41.30 -23.86 48.22
C GLN A 722 41.38 -24.25 46.75
N ILE A 723 40.23 -24.48 46.16
CA ILE A 723 40.13 -24.79 44.75
C ILE A 723 39.82 -23.50 44.01
N LEU A 724 40.56 -23.25 42.96
CA LEU A 724 40.34 -22.10 42.08
C LEU A 724 39.96 -22.61 40.68
N VAL A 725 38.89 -22.09 40.11
CA VAL A 725 38.55 -22.30 38.72
C VAL A 725 38.86 -20.97 37.99
N ASN A 726 39.78 -21.02 37.04
CA ASN A 726 40.28 -19.81 36.34
C ASN A 726 40.72 -18.69 37.28
N GLY A 727 41.35 -19.10 38.40
CA GLY A 727 41.83 -18.16 39.42
C GLY A 727 40.79 -17.63 40.39
N VAL A 728 39.55 -18.07 40.31
CA VAL A 728 38.44 -17.69 41.21
C VAL A 728 38.11 -18.84 42.16
N PRO A 729 37.96 -18.61 43.45
CA PRO A 729 37.54 -19.64 44.42
C PRO A 729 36.27 -20.34 44.00
N ALA A 730 36.29 -21.67 44.00
CA ALA A 730 35.17 -22.48 43.56
C ALA A 730 34.94 -23.66 44.53
N GLU A 731 33.70 -24.12 44.60
CA GLU A 731 33.28 -25.28 45.36
C GLU A 731 33.38 -26.55 44.53
N PHE A 732 33.36 -27.72 45.20
CA PHE A 732 33.40 -29.05 44.56
C PHE A 732 32.31 -29.27 43.51
N THR A 733 31.18 -28.61 43.68
CA THR A 733 30.01 -28.68 42.80
C THR A 733 29.98 -27.62 41.71
N ALA A 734 30.98 -26.74 41.64
CA ALA A 734 31.05 -25.71 40.63
C ALA A 734 31.18 -26.34 39.23
N PRO A 735 30.36 -25.90 38.25
CA PRO A 735 30.43 -26.40 36.87
C PRO A 735 31.72 -25.96 36.20
N VAL A 736 32.31 -26.84 35.42
CA VAL A 736 33.54 -26.58 34.64
C VAL A 736 33.28 -26.77 33.16
N LYS A 737 34.01 -26.01 32.34
CA LYS A 737 33.90 -26.02 30.87
C LYS A 737 35.22 -26.43 30.23
N ASN A 738 35.14 -26.84 28.99
CA ASN A 738 36.33 -27.13 28.18
C ASN A 738 37.28 -25.93 28.13
N GLY A 739 38.54 -26.17 28.50
CA GLY A 739 39.58 -25.14 28.54
C GLY A 739 39.73 -24.44 29.90
N ASP A 740 38.90 -24.74 30.90
CA ASP A 740 39.06 -24.16 32.22
C ASP A 740 40.34 -24.64 32.89
N SER A 741 40.93 -23.80 33.75
CA SER A 741 42.05 -24.16 34.65
C SER A 741 41.54 -24.36 36.07
N ILE A 742 41.86 -25.49 36.65
CA ILE A 742 41.58 -25.79 38.05
C ILE A 742 42.91 -25.90 38.79
N ASP A 743 43.09 -25.01 39.73
CA ASP A 743 44.28 -25.02 40.58
C ASP A 743 43.89 -25.26 42.03
N VAL A 744 44.63 -26.13 42.71
CA VAL A 744 44.47 -26.38 44.13
C VAL A 744 45.61 -25.71 44.88
N VAL A 745 45.28 -24.70 45.65
CA VAL A 745 46.24 -23.93 46.43
C VAL A 745 46.23 -24.42 47.88
N LEU A 746 47.37 -24.84 48.37
CA LEU A 746 47.57 -25.29 49.73
C LEU A 746 48.06 -24.15 50.60
N THR A 747 47.38 -23.85 51.71
CA THR A 747 47.75 -22.78 52.63
C THR A 747 48.00 -23.34 54.01
N PRO A 748 49.17 -23.16 54.65
CA PRO A 748 49.41 -23.55 55.99
C PRO A 748 48.50 -22.83 56.97
N ILE A 749 47.97 -23.59 57.98
CA ILE A 749 47.18 -22.99 59.05
C ILE A 749 48.18 -22.33 60.03
N GLN A 750 48.21 -21.02 60.13
CA GLN A 750 48.98 -20.33 61.15
C GLN A 750 48.29 -20.45 62.48
N GLU A 751 48.99 -21.06 63.43
CA GLU A 751 48.56 -21.10 64.84
C GLU A 751 48.67 -19.65 65.39
N THR A 752 47.56 -19.08 65.76
CA THR A 752 47.58 -17.86 66.59
C THR A 752 48.07 -18.24 68.02
N ALA A 753 49.15 -17.66 68.45
CA ALA A 753 49.67 -17.83 69.81
C ALA A 753 48.64 -17.38 70.83
N PRO A 754 48.49 -18.06 71.95
CA PRO A 754 47.57 -17.65 73.00
C PRO A 754 48.04 -16.34 73.65
N ILE A 755 47.13 -15.39 73.75
CA ILE A 755 47.32 -14.21 74.57
C ILE A 755 47.29 -14.60 76.00
N HIS A 756 48.47 -14.56 76.69
CA HIS A 756 48.49 -14.63 78.16
C HIS A 756 47.94 -13.33 78.74
N MET A 757 46.92 -13.39 79.52
CA MET A 757 46.67 -12.47 80.63
C MET A 757 47.66 -12.63 81.72
#